data_f4b0061df967e9b4653ca04e6f269a1a
#
_entry.id   f4b0061df967e9b4653ca04e6f269a1a
#
_cell.length_a   1.000
_cell.length_b   1.000
_cell.length_c   1.000
_cell.angle_alpha   90.00
_cell.angle_beta   90.00
_cell.angle_gamma   90.00
#
_symmetry.space_group_name_H-M   'P 1'
#
loop_
_entity.id
_entity.type
_entity.pdbx_description
1 polymer ?
#
loop_
_entity_poly.entity_id
_entity_poly.type
_entity_poly.pdbx_seq_one_letter_code
_entity_poly.pdbx_strand_id
1 'polypeptide(L)'
;MKNTAKRRWQQENSVSEFIPYSVQVDENTVKLKSGDFMQILKLDGRAHESADPEDIIIWKEQINNLLKNICSPQLSLWVNIVRRESGEYPTGEYQPGTFSEHLNNKYKTHVTKNKMMVNELYLSVVYRPTVTKAEGLFQRLEKNKDVIERNRIEALEKLRNIVTMISNSLGAYGARLLGCYDRNGVKHSEVLEFLSFLINLEWIPRALPRQPLSEALPHNRPFFGADAYEIRGMTDSHMGACLGISEYPTGTEAGLLNAFLSAPFNLVLTQSFNFLSKKVAIELLSRAQRRMVNSGDLSQSQIDELDDALDDLQSGRIVMGEHHLVMNVMAKDAHSLKNNLNAAWAELVDCSMVATREDWAIEAAFWSQLPGNFKYRPRPSPIHSRNFAGFSSFHNYPTGNRRGNQWGPAVTMLKTSSDAPYYFNFHEELDGRKAKKLAEIEASKGADAITEKLEEGKALGNTLLIGPSGSGKTVLQGFMMSQSRKFNPTQVIFDKDRGLEIYVRSERGVYFPLQNGVKTGFNPFQMEPSEDLVMFLTDLVKICAGGEISTPEESDIDSTIRSVLRLPFHRRRLGTVLNYLDKTNQHGVHARLAKWCGDGALAWVFDNAEDNLDLSKGNIFGFDVTDFLDNPEVRTPIVMYLFQRINKLMDGRRLQIFMDEFWKLLLDDYFSSFAEDKLKTIRKLNGIMVFGTQSAKDVHRSPIAHSIIEQCPTIIAFPNQKARHEDFVEKLSFSEREYQLIKEELMPNSRRFLIKQGVKSVVAELDLSGFDDELAIISGTPANVALMTDAITEVGDDPDKWIPVFHKKRRFA
;
A
#
# COMPACT_ATOMS: atom_id res chain seq x y z
N MET A 1 47.97 37.81 -38.55
CA MET A 1 47.28 36.58 -38.10
C MET A 1 46.70 36.79 -36.71
N LYS A 2 45.49 37.25 -36.63
CA LYS A 2 44.77 37.33 -35.33
C LYS A 2 43.91 36.07 -35.20
N ASN A 3 44.44 35.02 -34.62
CA ASN A 3 43.67 33.86 -34.20
C ASN A 3 42.95 34.28 -32.92
N THR A 4 41.77 34.85 -33.05
CA THR A 4 40.85 35.02 -31.93
C THR A 4 40.39 33.64 -31.54
N ALA A 5 41.02 33.06 -30.53
CA ALA A 5 40.45 31.87 -29.87
C ALA A 5 39.02 32.21 -29.50
N LYS A 6 38.06 31.55 -30.15
CA LYS A 6 36.63 31.67 -29.79
C LYS A 6 36.56 31.44 -28.28
N ARG A 7 35.92 32.35 -27.56
CA ARG A 7 35.74 32.22 -26.13
C ARG A 7 35.05 30.91 -25.85
N ARG A 8 35.42 30.14 -24.81
CA ARG A 8 34.90 28.81 -24.49
C ARG A 8 33.37 28.75 -24.53
N TRP A 9 32.68 29.82 -24.05
CA TRP A 9 31.20 29.88 -24.09
C TRP A 9 30.62 29.99 -25.50
N GLN A 10 31.40 30.37 -26.52
CA GLN A 10 31.01 30.38 -27.93
C GLN A 10 31.18 29.00 -28.62
N GLN A 11 31.77 28.03 -27.92
CA GLN A 11 31.99 26.68 -28.38
C GLN A 11 31.03 25.67 -27.73
N GLU A 12 30.32 26.05 -26.64
CA GLU A 12 29.36 25.22 -25.96
C GLU A 12 28.02 25.26 -26.71
N ASN A 13 27.45 24.07 -26.99
CA ASN A 13 26.13 23.96 -27.51
C ASN A 13 25.07 24.33 -26.46
N SER A 14 23.98 24.94 -26.86
CA SER A 14 22.86 25.18 -25.97
C SER A 14 22.25 23.86 -25.48
N VAL A 15 21.92 23.76 -24.21
CA VAL A 15 21.23 22.60 -23.61
C VAL A 15 19.99 22.23 -24.44
N SER A 16 19.29 23.21 -25.00
CA SER A 16 18.13 22.98 -25.85
C SER A 16 18.39 22.11 -27.10
N GLU A 17 19.65 22.07 -27.59
CA GLU A 17 20.02 21.25 -28.75
C GLU A 17 19.98 19.76 -28.47
N PHE A 18 20.24 19.38 -27.22
CA PHE A 18 20.28 17.99 -26.77
C PHE A 18 18.89 17.46 -26.44
N ILE A 19 17.90 18.32 -26.23
CA ILE A 19 16.54 17.96 -25.83
C ILE A 19 15.68 17.73 -27.09
N PRO A 20 15.12 16.51 -27.29
CA PRO A 20 14.42 16.18 -28.52
C PRO A 20 12.98 16.72 -28.62
N TYR A 21 12.46 17.35 -27.55
CA TYR A 21 11.05 17.73 -27.46
C TYR A 21 10.75 19.08 -28.05
N SER A 22 9.64 19.15 -28.82
CA SER A 22 9.18 20.39 -29.50
C SER A 22 8.01 21.02 -28.75
N VAL A 23 6.86 20.33 -28.70
CA VAL A 23 5.62 20.86 -28.15
C VAL A 23 4.75 19.72 -27.63
N GLN A 24 3.97 19.97 -26.58
CA GLN A 24 2.88 19.08 -26.17
C GLN A 24 1.65 19.40 -27.04
N VAL A 25 1.18 18.42 -27.82
CA VAL A 25 0.13 18.59 -28.82
C VAL A 25 -1.27 18.36 -28.31
N ASP A 26 -1.41 17.56 -27.29
CA ASP A 26 -2.65 17.29 -26.52
C ASP A 26 -2.33 16.99 -25.07
N GLU A 27 -3.31 16.55 -24.28
CA GLU A 27 -3.14 16.31 -22.83
C GLU A 27 -2.08 15.25 -22.50
N ASN A 28 -1.81 14.32 -23.41
CA ASN A 28 -0.97 13.16 -23.15
C ASN A 28 0.21 13.03 -24.13
N THR A 29 0.22 13.79 -25.23
CA THR A 29 1.14 13.56 -26.35
C THR A 29 2.13 14.70 -26.52
N VAL A 30 3.42 14.34 -26.58
CA VAL A 30 4.53 15.24 -26.92
C VAL A 30 5.01 14.95 -28.33
N LYS A 31 5.21 16.00 -29.11
CA LYS A 31 5.85 15.95 -30.44
C LYS A 31 7.35 16.20 -30.30
N LEU A 32 8.15 15.37 -30.96
CA LEU A 32 9.61 15.48 -30.99
C LEU A 32 10.02 16.42 -32.17
N LYS A 33 11.25 16.96 -32.09
CA LYS A 33 11.86 17.75 -33.16
C LYS A 33 12.05 16.96 -34.47
N SER A 34 12.18 15.63 -34.38
CA SER A 34 12.24 14.71 -35.51
C SER A 34 10.91 14.55 -36.26
N GLY A 35 9.79 15.01 -35.67
CA GLY A 35 8.44 14.78 -36.16
C GLY A 35 7.74 13.57 -35.59
N ASP A 36 8.40 12.82 -34.72
CA ASP A 36 7.86 11.67 -34.01
C ASP A 36 6.90 12.10 -32.89
N PHE A 37 6.02 11.20 -32.43
CA PHE A 37 5.07 11.43 -31.36
C PHE A 37 5.30 10.46 -30.22
N MET A 38 5.12 10.92 -28.99
CA MET A 38 5.37 10.17 -27.78
C MET A 38 4.25 10.31 -26.78
N GLN A 39 3.85 9.19 -26.15
CA GLN A 39 3.03 9.14 -24.94
C GLN A 39 3.76 8.35 -23.87
N ILE A 40 3.47 8.62 -22.59
CA ILE A 40 4.18 8.04 -21.45
C ILE A 40 3.17 7.43 -20.49
N LEU A 41 3.40 6.16 -20.16
CA LEU A 41 2.69 5.43 -19.13
C LEU A 41 3.54 5.42 -17.84
N LYS A 42 2.92 5.67 -16.69
CA LYS A 42 3.47 5.34 -15.38
C LYS A 42 2.92 3.99 -14.96
N LEU A 43 3.79 3.15 -14.41
CA LEU A 43 3.47 1.81 -13.96
C LEU A 43 3.68 1.73 -12.44
N ASP A 44 2.76 1.11 -11.72
CA ASP A 44 2.98 0.79 -10.30
C ASP A 44 3.95 -0.40 -10.16
N GLY A 45 3.94 -1.29 -11.15
CA GLY A 45 4.73 -2.51 -11.17
C GLY A 45 4.06 -3.68 -10.45
N ARG A 46 4.66 -4.88 -10.55
CA ARG A 46 4.20 -6.07 -9.82
C ARG A 46 5.10 -6.38 -8.64
N ALA A 47 4.48 -6.82 -7.54
CA ALA A 47 5.18 -7.27 -6.33
C ALA A 47 5.88 -8.60 -6.61
N HIS A 48 7.19 -8.56 -6.79
CA HIS A 48 7.98 -9.75 -7.11
C HIS A 48 8.49 -10.48 -5.85
N GLU A 49 8.64 -9.77 -4.73
CA GLU A 49 9.18 -10.31 -3.48
C GLU A 49 8.31 -11.43 -2.91
N SER A 50 7.00 -11.31 -3.08
CA SER A 50 5.99 -12.23 -2.55
C SER A 50 5.36 -13.12 -3.63
N ALA A 51 5.82 -13.05 -4.87
CA ALA A 51 5.32 -13.84 -5.99
C ALA A 51 6.03 -15.18 -6.10
N ASP A 52 5.29 -16.20 -6.51
CA ASP A 52 5.87 -17.51 -6.78
C ASP A 52 6.77 -17.47 -8.05
N PRO A 53 7.86 -18.24 -8.10
CA PRO A 53 8.78 -18.27 -9.26
C PRO A 53 8.07 -18.57 -10.59
N GLU A 54 7.05 -19.43 -10.56
CA GLU A 54 6.26 -19.78 -11.74
C GLU A 54 5.49 -18.58 -12.28
N ASP A 55 4.90 -17.78 -11.41
CA ASP A 55 4.20 -16.55 -11.79
C ASP A 55 5.13 -15.54 -12.45
N ILE A 56 6.35 -15.40 -11.92
CA ILE A 56 7.38 -14.50 -12.48
C ILE A 56 7.74 -14.91 -13.90
N ILE A 57 7.86 -16.21 -14.17
CA ILE A 57 8.12 -16.75 -15.52
C ILE A 57 6.93 -16.45 -16.45
N ILE A 58 5.71 -16.67 -15.98
CA ILE A 58 4.48 -16.37 -16.74
C ILE A 58 4.43 -14.87 -17.08
N TRP A 59 4.75 -13.98 -16.14
CA TRP A 59 4.77 -12.54 -16.38
C TRP A 59 5.77 -12.14 -17.46
N LYS A 60 6.96 -12.74 -17.46
CA LYS A 60 7.97 -12.52 -18.52
C LYS A 60 7.43 -12.90 -19.89
N GLU A 61 6.77 -14.06 -20.02
CA GLU A 61 6.16 -14.48 -21.29
C GLU A 61 4.98 -13.61 -21.70
N GLN A 62 4.19 -13.08 -20.76
CA GLN A 62 3.14 -12.09 -21.04
C GLN A 62 3.72 -10.81 -21.65
N ILE A 63 4.85 -10.31 -21.12
CA ILE A 63 5.56 -9.15 -21.69
C ILE A 63 6.10 -9.48 -23.08
N ASN A 64 6.72 -10.65 -23.28
CA ASN A 64 7.18 -11.10 -24.60
C ASN A 64 6.02 -11.14 -25.62
N ASN A 65 4.86 -11.66 -25.24
CA ASN A 65 3.67 -11.69 -26.07
C ASN A 65 3.15 -10.30 -26.41
N LEU A 66 3.17 -9.37 -25.46
CA LEU A 66 2.85 -7.96 -25.73
C LEU A 66 3.80 -7.38 -26.78
N LEU A 67 5.12 -7.56 -26.60
CA LEU A 67 6.12 -7.04 -27.54
C LEU A 67 5.94 -7.59 -28.97
N LYS A 68 5.58 -8.88 -29.10
CA LYS A 68 5.26 -9.51 -30.39
C LYS A 68 4.04 -8.86 -31.06
N ASN A 69 2.99 -8.59 -30.28
CA ASN A 69 1.74 -8.02 -30.78
C ASN A 69 1.87 -6.57 -31.24
N ILE A 70 2.77 -5.78 -30.62
CA ILE A 70 3.00 -4.38 -30.99
C ILE A 70 4.16 -4.19 -31.96
N CYS A 71 4.86 -5.25 -32.36
CA CYS A 71 6.06 -5.18 -33.15
C CYS A 71 5.86 -4.38 -34.46
N SER A 72 6.52 -3.25 -34.55
CA SER A 72 6.57 -2.41 -35.75
C SER A 72 7.89 -1.64 -35.79
N PRO A 73 8.58 -1.56 -36.94
CA PRO A 73 9.77 -0.72 -37.10
C PRO A 73 9.54 0.77 -36.83
N GLN A 74 8.26 1.20 -36.85
CA GLN A 74 7.86 2.58 -36.54
C GLN A 74 7.71 2.81 -35.03
N LEU A 75 7.84 1.77 -34.20
CA LEU A 75 7.65 1.84 -32.77
C LEU A 75 8.98 1.69 -32.04
N SER A 76 9.13 2.49 -30.99
CA SER A 76 10.25 2.39 -30.06
C SER A 76 9.76 2.57 -28.64
N LEU A 77 10.32 1.82 -27.72
CA LEU A 77 10.00 1.86 -26.32
C LEU A 77 11.18 2.44 -25.52
N TRP A 78 10.90 3.26 -24.52
CA TRP A 78 11.84 3.66 -23.49
C TRP A 78 11.28 3.25 -22.12
N VAL A 79 12.06 2.54 -21.35
CA VAL A 79 11.75 2.21 -19.95
C VAL A 79 12.70 3.01 -19.06
N ASN A 80 12.14 3.81 -18.17
CA ASN A 80 12.91 4.51 -17.16
C ASN A 80 12.47 4.02 -15.78
N ILE A 81 13.43 3.55 -14.98
CA ILE A 81 13.26 3.27 -13.56
C ILE A 81 13.94 4.40 -12.81
N VAL A 82 13.16 5.19 -12.08
CA VAL A 82 13.64 6.29 -11.27
C VAL A 82 13.60 5.85 -9.81
N ARG A 83 14.75 5.78 -9.17
CA ARG A 83 14.86 5.57 -7.73
C ARG A 83 15.38 6.84 -7.08
N ARG A 84 14.59 7.42 -6.19
CA ARG A 84 14.90 8.71 -5.57
C ARG A 84 14.43 8.80 -4.13
N GLU A 85 15.07 9.69 -3.36
CA GLU A 85 14.62 10.04 -2.01
C GLU A 85 13.24 10.69 -2.05
N SER A 86 12.39 10.33 -1.09
CA SER A 86 11.08 10.94 -0.89
C SER A 86 10.87 11.25 0.60
N GLY A 87 10.43 12.47 0.89
CA GLY A 87 10.05 12.91 2.24
C GLY A 87 8.54 13.02 2.43
N GLU A 88 7.76 12.42 1.54
CA GLU A 88 6.30 12.54 1.55
C GLU A 88 5.69 11.70 2.67
N TYR A 89 4.87 12.32 3.53
CA TYR A 89 4.16 11.68 4.63
C TYR A 89 2.64 11.90 4.48
N PRO A 90 1.77 10.95 4.88
CA PRO A 90 0.33 11.14 4.83
C PRO A 90 -0.11 12.35 5.67
N THR A 91 -0.93 13.20 5.07
CA THR A 91 -1.53 14.35 5.76
C THR A 91 -2.63 13.89 6.73
N GLY A 92 -3.02 14.76 7.66
CA GLY A 92 -4.15 14.55 8.57
C GLY A 92 -4.06 15.48 9.75
N GLU A 93 -5.23 15.83 10.30
CA GLU A 93 -5.35 16.69 11.46
C GLU A 93 -5.72 15.84 12.68
N TYR A 94 -4.93 15.96 13.73
CA TYR A 94 -5.19 15.32 15.02
C TYR A 94 -5.75 16.35 15.99
N GLN A 95 -6.48 15.87 16.98
CA GLN A 95 -6.92 16.75 18.06
C GLN A 95 -5.69 17.26 18.84
N PRO A 96 -5.51 18.59 18.97
CA PRO A 96 -4.32 19.14 19.63
C PRO A 96 -4.17 18.65 21.09
N GLY A 97 -2.94 18.38 21.48
CA GLY A 97 -2.60 17.95 22.85
C GLY A 97 -2.94 16.49 23.16
N THR A 98 -3.31 15.67 22.16
CA THR A 98 -3.55 14.23 22.36
C THR A 98 -2.27 13.41 22.22
N PHE A 99 -2.26 12.22 22.83
CA PHE A 99 -1.17 11.27 22.66
C PHE A 99 -0.95 10.90 21.18
N SER A 100 -2.02 10.70 20.42
CA SER A 100 -1.94 10.35 19.00
C SER A 100 -1.31 11.45 18.15
N GLU A 101 -1.54 12.72 18.47
CA GLU A 101 -0.85 13.83 17.82
C GLU A 101 0.66 13.78 18.11
N HIS A 102 1.03 13.60 19.38
CA HIS A 102 2.43 13.49 19.79
C HIS A 102 3.13 12.31 19.08
N LEU A 103 2.54 11.11 19.14
CA LEU A 103 3.07 9.92 18.50
C LEU A 103 3.24 10.12 16.99
N ASN A 104 2.23 10.66 16.31
CA ASN A 104 2.30 10.92 14.87
C ASN A 104 3.41 11.91 14.51
N ASN A 105 3.55 13.01 15.25
CA ASN A 105 4.57 14.02 14.97
C ASN A 105 5.99 13.46 15.18
N LYS A 106 6.19 12.69 16.24
CA LYS A 106 7.46 12.00 16.49
C LYS A 106 7.75 10.97 15.40
N TYR A 107 6.76 10.14 15.04
CA TYR A 107 6.88 9.13 13.99
C TYR A 107 7.15 9.77 12.62
N LYS A 108 6.41 10.81 12.25
CA LYS A 108 6.66 11.58 11.03
C LYS A 108 8.11 12.07 10.98
N THR A 109 8.60 12.67 12.07
CA THR A 109 9.99 13.16 12.15
C THR A 109 11.00 12.02 12.00
N HIS A 110 10.73 10.87 12.64
CA HIS A 110 11.58 9.68 12.55
C HIS A 110 11.69 9.15 11.12
N VAL A 111 10.55 8.91 10.46
CA VAL A 111 10.53 8.33 9.11
C VAL A 111 10.99 9.32 8.02
N THR A 112 10.73 10.62 8.19
CA THR A 112 11.20 11.64 7.22
C THR A 112 12.68 11.95 7.36
N LYS A 113 13.26 11.80 8.56
CA LYS A 113 14.69 11.93 8.78
C LYS A 113 15.48 10.79 8.12
N ASN A 114 14.93 9.60 8.15
CA ASN A 114 15.50 8.39 7.54
C ASN A 114 15.04 8.25 6.09
N LYS A 115 15.17 9.28 5.29
CA LYS A 115 14.83 9.41 3.87
C LYS A 115 14.47 8.06 3.21
N MET A 116 13.19 7.86 2.93
CA MET A 116 12.74 6.69 2.21
C MET A 116 12.99 6.83 0.71
N MET A 117 13.20 5.70 0.03
CA MET A 117 13.47 5.65 -1.40
C MET A 117 12.22 5.20 -2.15
N VAL A 118 11.79 5.96 -3.15
CA VAL A 118 10.66 5.57 -4.03
C VAL A 118 11.17 5.09 -5.37
N ASN A 119 10.52 4.05 -5.89
CA ASN A 119 10.72 3.57 -7.26
C ASN A 119 9.55 4.02 -8.13
N GLU A 120 9.85 4.68 -9.22
CA GLU A 120 8.86 5.11 -10.21
C GLU A 120 9.22 4.51 -11.56
N LEU A 121 8.29 3.79 -12.16
CA LEU A 121 8.46 3.10 -13.43
C LEU A 121 7.73 3.86 -14.52
N TYR A 122 8.43 4.19 -15.61
CA TYR A 122 7.87 4.88 -16.76
C TYR A 122 8.13 4.09 -18.04
N LEU A 123 7.08 3.94 -18.85
CA LEU A 123 7.16 3.37 -20.20
C LEU A 123 6.75 4.44 -21.21
N SER A 124 7.74 4.96 -21.94
CA SER A 124 7.50 5.90 -23.02
C SER A 124 7.39 5.16 -24.35
N VAL A 125 6.31 5.41 -25.07
CA VAL A 125 6.00 4.83 -26.37
C VAL A 125 6.20 5.89 -27.44
N VAL A 126 7.18 5.70 -28.31
CA VAL A 126 7.52 6.64 -29.39
C VAL A 126 7.11 6.05 -30.74
N TYR A 127 6.21 6.74 -31.41
CA TYR A 127 5.79 6.39 -32.76
C TYR A 127 6.50 7.28 -33.79
N ARG A 128 7.16 6.62 -34.76
CA ARG A 128 7.99 7.24 -35.78
C ARG A 128 7.32 7.08 -37.18
N PRO A 129 6.57 8.07 -37.66
CA PRO A 129 5.88 7.98 -38.93
C PRO A 129 6.80 7.70 -40.13
N THR A 130 8.07 8.13 -40.00
CA THR A 130 9.10 7.96 -41.04
C THR A 130 10.33 7.30 -40.48
N VAL A 131 10.60 6.07 -40.92
CA VAL A 131 11.75 5.26 -40.44
C VAL A 131 12.98 5.47 -41.30
N THR A 132 12.82 5.73 -42.60
CA THR A 132 13.95 5.86 -43.55
C THR A 132 14.28 7.32 -43.86
N LYS A 133 15.57 7.59 -44.15
CA LYS A 133 15.99 8.94 -44.58
C LYS A 133 15.26 9.38 -45.84
N ALA A 134 14.95 8.44 -46.74
CA ALA A 134 14.21 8.73 -47.99
C ALA A 134 12.77 9.16 -47.69
N GLU A 135 12.03 8.44 -46.85
CA GLU A 135 10.67 8.83 -46.40
C GLU A 135 10.67 10.20 -45.70
N GLY A 136 11.66 10.45 -44.83
CA GLY A 136 11.81 11.76 -44.17
C GLY A 136 12.11 12.88 -45.12
N LEU A 137 12.84 12.65 -46.22
CA LEU A 137 13.06 13.62 -47.29
C LEU A 137 11.79 13.89 -48.08
N PHE A 138 11.02 12.86 -48.44
CA PHE A 138 9.73 13.02 -49.14
C PHE A 138 8.73 13.78 -48.28
N GLN A 139 8.65 13.49 -46.99
CA GLN A 139 7.77 14.19 -46.07
C GLN A 139 8.15 15.67 -45.89
N ARG A 140 9.46 16.00 -45.92
CA ARG A 140 9.96 17.38 -45.86
C ARG A 140 9.69 18.15 -47.16
N LEU A 141 9.56 17.45 -48.28
CA LEU A 141 9.26 18.03 -49.57
C LEU A 141 7.76 18.24 -49.80
N GLU A 142 6.90 17.60 -49.00
CA GLU A 142 5.47 17.77 -49.05
C GLU A 142 5.08 19.17 -48.56
N LYS A 143 4.45 19.96 -49.45
CA LYS A 143 4.02 21.34 -49.19
C LYS A 143 2.52 21.48 -48.95
N ASN A 144 1.74 20.43 -49.23
CA ASN A 144 0.31 20.46 -49.02
C ASN A 144 -0.05 20.34 -47.55
N LYS A 145 -0.57 21.43 -46.97
CA LYS A 145 -0.95 21.49 -45.56
C LYS A 145 -1.99 20.45 -45.16
N ASP A 146 -2.92 20.13 -46.04
CA ASP A 146 -3.99 19.16 -45.75
C ASP A 146 -3.45 17.73 -45.68
N VAL A 147 -2.45 17.40 -46.51
CA VAL A 147 -1.75 16.10 -46.48
C VAL A 147 -0.92 15.99 -45.21
N ILE A 148 -0.21 17.03 -44.84
CA ILE A 148 0.61 17.05 -43.61
C ILE A 148 -0.29 16.88 -42.37
N GLU A 149 -1.42 17.59 -42.31
CA GLU A 149 -2.34 17.49 -41.17
C GLU A 149 -3.04 16.12 -41.10
N ARG A 150 -3.42 15.55 -42.24
CA ARG A 150 -3.99 14.18 -42.31
C ARG A 150 -3.01 13.16 -41.83
N ASN A 151 -1.75 13.20 -42.28
CA ASN A 151 -0.70 12.29 -41.84
C ASN A 151 -0.41 12.43 -40.34
N ARG A 152 -0.50 13.65 -39.81
CA ARG A 152 -0.37 13.92 -38.37
C ARG A 152 -1.51 13.31 -37.58
N ILE A 153 -2.75 13.47 -38.00
CA ILE A 153 -3.93 12.89 -37.32
C ILE A 153 -3.82 11.36 -37.32
N GLU A 154 -3.50 10.77 -38.49
CA GLU A 154 -3.33 9.30 -38.61
C GLU A 154 -2.22 8.77 -37.69
N ALA A 155 -1.09 9.47 -37.57
CA ALA A 155 0.01 9.09 -36.70
C ALA A 155 -0.39 9.16 -35.22
N LEU A 156 -1.15 10.19 -34.81
CA LEU A 156 -1.69 10.34 -33.47
C LEU A 156 -2.69 9.24 -33.12
N GLU A 157 -3.60 8.91 -34.05
CA GLU A 157 -4.56 7.82 -33.85
C GLU A 157 -3.87 6.46 -33.69
N LYS A 158 -2.87 6.16 -34.53
CA LYS A 158 -2.07 4.94 -34.43
C LYS A 158 -1.36 4.85 -33.07
N LEU A 159 -0.71 5.95 -32.63
CA LEU A 159 -0.06 5.97 -31.32
C LEU A 159 -1.06 5.73 -30.19
N ARG A 160 -2.20 6.41 -30.20
CA ARG A 160 -3.25 6.24 -29.16
C ARG A 160 -3.76 4.80 -29.09
N ASN A 161 -4.00 4.17 -30.25
CA ASN A 161 -4.45 2.78 -30.32
C ASN A 161 -3.41 1.81 -29.75
N ILE A 162 -2.13 2.00 -30.09
CA ILE A 162 -1.03 1.19 -29.56
C ILE A 162 -0.90 1.38 -28.05
N VAL A 163 -0.91 2.63 -27.55
CA VAL A 163 -0.80 2.92 -26.12
C VAL A 163 -2.00 2.36 -25.34
N THR A 164 -3.20 2.43 -25.90
CA THR A 164 -4.40 1.80 -25.28
C THR A 164 -4.24 0.29 -25.18
N MET A 165 -3.73 -0.36 -26.23
CA MET A 165 -3.45 -1.81 -26.22
C MET A 165 -2.39 -2.16 -25.15
N ILE A 166 -1.28 -1.40 -25.10
CA ILE A 166 -0.22 -1.60 -24.09
C ILE A 166 -0.79 -1.40 -22.68
N SER A 167 -1.55 -0.32 -22.45
CA SER A 167 -2.14 -0.01 -21.15
C SER A 167 -3.10 -1.10 -20.68
N ASN A 168 -3.92 -1.64 -21.58
CA ASN A 168 -4.83 -2.76 -21.26
C ASN A 168 -4.06 -4.05 -20.93
N SER A 169 -3.02 -4.36 -21.70
CA SER A 169 -2.19 -5.54 -21.47
C SER A 169 -1.37 -5.43 -20.18
N LEU A 170 -0.96 -4.23 -19.81
CA LEU A 170 -0.23 -3.94 -18.56
C LEU A 170 -1.17 -3.49 -17.42
N GLY A 171 -2.47 -3.78 -17.52
CA GLY A 171 -3.44 -3.41 -16.47
C GLY A 171 -3.10 -3.96 -15.10
N ALA A 172 -2.59 -5.20 -15.02
CA ALA A 172 -2.12 -5.81 -13.79
C ALA A 172 -0.85 -5.17 -13.19
N TYR A 173 -0.16 -4.34 -13.97
CA TYR A 173 1.00 -3.53 -13.53
C TYR A 173 0.60 -2.11 -13.11
N GLY A 174 -0.70 -1.81 -13.01
CA GLY A 174 -1.18 -0.48 -12.66
C GLY A 174 -0.84 0.59 -13.72
N ALA A 175 -0.86 0.23 -15.02
CA ALA A 175 -0.51 1.13 -16.11
C ALA A 175 -1.47 2.32 -16.19
N ARG A 176 -0.93 3.54 -16.09
CA ARG A 176 -1.65 4.80 -16.16
C ARG A 176 -0.99 5.76 -17.15
N LEU A 177 -1.76 6.26 -18.09
CA LEU A 177 -1.29 7.28 -19.03
C LEU A 177 -1.10 8.63 -18.31
N LEU A 178 0.09 9.24 -18.44
CA LEU A 178 0.36 10.57 -17.92
C LEU A 178 -0.43 11.62 -18.66
N GLY A 179 -0.95 12.62 -17.94
CA GLY A 179 -1.84 13.63 -18.49
C GLY A 179 -1.59 15.03 -17.95
N CYS A 180 -2.58 15.89 -18.18
CA CYS A 180 -2.62 17.23 -17.61
C CYS A 180 -3.58 17.27 -16.42
N TYR A 181 -3.30 18.17 -15.48
CA TYR A 181 -4.15 18.45 -14.33
C TYR A 181 -4.16 19.94 -14.01
N ASP A 182 -5.21 20.39 -13.33
CA ASP A 182 -5.34 21.78 -12.89
C ASP A 182 -4.77 21.97 -11.49
N ARG A 183 -3.94 23.00 -11.31
CA ARG A 183 -3.42 23.42 -10.04
C ARG A 183 -3.54 24.95 -9.91
N ASN A 184 -4.38 25.41 -8.97
CA ASN A 184 -4.64 26.82 -8.74
C ASN A 184 -5.06 27.60 -10.01
N GLY A 185 -5.89 26.97 -10.88
CA GLY A 185 -6.34 27.59 -12.13
C GLY A 185 -5.32 27.60 -13.27
N VAL A 186 -4.18 26.90 -13.08
CA VAL A 186 -3.14 26.76 -14.12
C VAL A 186 -3.01 25.29 -14.51
N LYS A 187 -3.06 25.03 -15.82
CA LYS A 187 -2.92 23.67 -16.36
C LYS A 187 -1.46 23.21 -16.28
N HIS A 188 -1.21 22.13 -15.54
CA HIS A 188 0.09 21.46 -15.39
C HIS A 188 0.12 20.15 -16.14
N SER A 189 1.31 19.61 -16.41
CA SER A 189 1.49 18.36 -17.15
C SER A 189 2.44 17.41 -16.43
N GLU A 190 1.93 16.23 -16.04
CA GLU A 190 2.73 15.15 -15.49
C GLU A 190 3.83 14.67 -16.46
N VAL A 191 3.54 14.70 -17.76
CA VAL A 191 4.52 14.36 -18.81
C VAL A 191 5.73 15.30 -18.74
N LEU A 192 5.48 16.61 -18.63
CA LEU A 192 6.55 17.61 -18.55
C LEU A 192 7.30 17.56 -17.23
N GLU A 193 6.64 17.21 -16.14
CA GLU A 193 7.29 16.99 -14.83
C GLU A 193 8.32 15.87 -14.91
N PHE A 194 7.92 14.71 -15.47
CA PHE A 194 8.83 13.58 -15.65
C PHE A 194 9.99 13.93 -16.59
N LEU A 195 9.71 14.53 -17.76
CA LEU A 195 10.77 14.91 -18.70
C LEU A 195 11.71 15.98 -18.11
N SER A 196 11.17 16.93 -17.35
CA SER A 196 11.97 17.93 -16.63
C SER A 196 12.84 17.31 -15.56
N PHE A 197 12.33 16.31 -14.82
CA PHE A 197 13.10 15.59 -13.81
C PHE A 197 14.34 14.91 -14.43
N LEU A 198 14.20 14.25 -15.58
CA LEU A 198 15.34 13.60 -16.25
C LEU A 198 16.46 14.60 -16.64
N ILE A 199 16.11 15.87 -16.83
CA ILE A 199 17.07 16.92 -17.22
C ILE A 199 17.71 17.58 -16.00
N ASN A 200 16.89 17.87 -14.96
CA ASN A 200 17.25 18.75 -13.87
C ASN A 200 17.49 18.02 -12.55
N LEU A 201 17.12 16.74 -12.45
CA LEU A 201 17.13 15.90 -11.25
C LEU A 201 16.31 16.47 -10.08
N GLU A 202 15.38 17.38 -10.37
CA GLU A 202 14.44 17.96 -9.42
C GLU A 202 13.01 17.70 -9.87
N TRP A 203 12.15 17.26 -8.94
CA TRP A 203 10.73 17.05 -9.20
C TRP A 203 9.94 18.30 -8.86
N ILE A 204 9.57 19.06 -9.88
CA ILE A 204 8.83 20.32 -9.74
C ILE A 204 7.59 20.29 -10.65
N PRO A 205 6.41 20.69 -10.14
CA PRO A 205 5.20 20.84 -10.97
C PRO A 205 5.45 21.77 -12.17
N ARG A 206 5.06 21.33 -13.36
CA ARG A 206 5.31 22.05 -14.63
C ARG A 206 4.03 22.48 -15.30
N ALA A 207 3.82 23.80 -15.35
CA ALA A 207 2.76 24.37 -16.19
C ALA A 207 3.07 24.22 -17.68
N LEU A 208 2.03 24.16 -18.51
CA LEU A 208 2.20 24.12 -19.96
C LEU A 208 2.85 25.40 -20.47
N PRO A 209 4.06 25.32 -21.05
CA PRO A 209 4.77 26.51 -21.53
C PRO A 209 4.25 26.95 -22.89
N ARG A 210 4.45 28.25 -23.21
CA ARG A 210 4.22 28.82 -24.56
C ARG A 210 5.46 28.71 -25.44
N GLN A 211 6.61 28.47 -24.86
CA GLN A 211 7.91 28.30 -25.55
C GLN A 211 8.09 26.84 -25.99
N PRO A 212 9.01 26.55 -26.92
CA PRO A 212 9.40 25.19 -27.24
C PRO A 212 9.84 24.43 -26.01
N LEU A 213 9.42 23.16 -25.86
CA LEU A 213 9.73 22.35 -24.69
C LEU A 213 11.23 22.21 -24.45
N SER A 214 12.04 22.18 -25.51
CA SER A 214 13.50 22.12 -25.39
C SER A 214 14.12 23.32 -24.69
N GLU A 215 13.43 24.46 -24.68
CA GLU A 215 13.88 25.69 -24.03
C GLU A 215 13.23 25.87 -22.65
N ALA A 216 12.00 25.36 -22.49
CA ALA A 216 11.21 25.53 -21.27
C ALA A 216 11.53 24.51 -20.17
N LEU A 217 11.95 23.28 -20.52
CA LEU A 217 12.20 22.21 -19.57
C LEU A 217 13.48 22.39 -18.75
N PRO A 218 14.66 22.77 -19.34
CA PRO A 218 15.86 22.94 -18.54
C PRO A 218 15.78 24.21 -17.68
N HIS A 219 16.09 24.07 -16.39
CA HIS A 219 16.23 25.22 -15.48
C HIS A 219 17.52 25.11 -14.66
N ASN A 220 18.11 23.94 -14.58
CA ASN A 220 19.42 23.69 -14.02
C ASN A 220 20.45 23.50 -15.14
N ARG A 221 21.69 23.81 -14.85
CA ARG A 221 22.77 23.70 -15.84
C ARG A 221 23.61 22.46 -15.61
N PRO A 222 23.65 21.52 -16.56
CA PRO A 222 24.57 20.38 -16.53
C PRO A 222 25.98 20.81 -16.92
N PHE A 223 26.98 20.32 -16.20
CA PHE A 223 28.41 20.46 -16.49
C PHE A 223 29.01 19.07 -16.61
N PHE A 224 29.63 18.77 -17.74
CA PHE A 224 30.25 17.49 -17.99
C PHE A 224 31.74 17.55 -17.76
N GLY A 225 32.26 16.67 -16.87
CA GLY A 225 33.69 16.43 -16.64
C GLY A 225 34.21 15.28 -17.51
N ALA A 226 35.35 14.72 -17.11
CA ALA A 226 35.93 13.59 -17.81
C ALA A 226 35.16 12.27 -17.53
N ASP A 227 34.69 12.11 -16.30
CA ASP A 227 34.13 10.84 -15.81
C ASP A 227 32.90 11.02 -14.89
N ALA A 228 32.51 12.26 -14.65
CA ALA A 228 31.35 12.65 -13.89
C ALA A 228 30.71 13.93 -14.44
N TYR A 229 29.42 14.13 -14.16
CA TYR A 229 28.72 15.37 -14.45
C TYR A 229 28.23 16.02 -13.17
N GLU A 230 27.98 17.32 -13.22
CA GLU A 230 27.37 18.08 -12.13
C GLU A 230 26.16 18.85 -12.71
N ILE A 231 25.02 18.75 -12.04
CA ILE A 231 23.83 19.56 -12.32
C ILE A 231 23.70 20.58 -11.20
N ARG A 232 23.88 21.85 -11.57
CA ARG A 232 23.80 22.98 -10.63
C ARG A 232 22.41 23.60 -10.68
N GLY A 233 21.70 23.44 -9.55
CA GLY A 233 20.47 24.14 -9.27
C GLY A 233 20.69 25.47 -8.56
N MET A 234 19.60 26.14 -8.18
CA MET A 234 19.68 27.42 -7.45
C MET A 234 20.12 27.25 -6.01
N THR A 235 19.75 26.18 -5.37
CA THR A 235 20.03 25.91 -3.95
C THR A 235 20.95 24.71 -3.74
N ASP A 236 20.83 23.69 -4.57
CA ASP A 236 21.54 22.42 -4.45
C ASP A 236 22.26 22.08 -5.76
N SER A 237 23.32 21.29 -5.66
CA SER A 237 23.93 20.63 -6.82
C SER A 237 23.93 19.12 -6.67
N HIS A 238 23.81 18.42 -7.79
CA HIS A 238 23.84 16.98 -7.87
C HIS A 238 24.99 16.53 -8.75
N MET A 239 25.81 15.63 -8.22
CA MET A 239 26.85 14.97 -8.99
C MET A 239 26.34 13.62 -9.48
N GLY A 240 26.75 13.22 -10.67
CA GLY A 240 26.39 11.93 -11.20
C GLY A 240 27.42 11.37 -12.18
N ALA A 241 27.27 10.10 -12.47
CA ALA A 241 28.06 9.40 -13.50
C ALA A 241 27.21 8.31 -14.15
N CYS A 242 27.59 7.92 -15.35
CA CYS A 242 26.85 6.97 -16.17
C CYS A 242 27.57 5.62 -16.25
N LEU A 243 26.83 4.54 -16.04
CA LEU A 243 27.25 3.16 -16.31
C LEU A 243 26.47 2.63 -17.51
N GLY A 244 27.12 1.92 -18.40
CA GLY A 244 26.52 1.19 -19.51
C GLY A 244 26.92 -0.27 -19.49
N ILE A 245 26.39 -1.03 -20.44
CA ILE A 245 26.74 -2.45 -20.66
C ILE A 245 27.68 -2.53 -21.87
N SER A 246 28.84 -3.15 -21.70
CA SER A 246 29.71 -3.52 -22.82
C SER A 246 29.46 -4.93 -23.35
N GLU A 247 29.12 -5.88 -22.45
CA GLU A 247 28.75 -7.25 -22.82
C GLU A 247 27.50 -7.66 -22.04
N TYR A 248 26.58 -8.30 -22.75
CA TYR A 248 25.33 -8.81 -22.19
C TYR A 248 25.57 -10.17 -21.50
N PRO A 249 24.71 -10.52 -20.51
CA PRO A 249 24.77 -11.83 -19.88
C PRO A 249 24.37 -12.92 -20.89
N THR A 250 24.84 -14.13 -20.68
CA THR A 250 24.53 -15.30 -21.53
C THR A 250 23.04 -15.65 -21.52
N GLY A 251 22.35 -15.41 -20.41
CA GLY A 251 20.90 -15.58 -20.26
C GLY A 251 20.28 -14.42 -19.52
N THR A 252 19.00 -14.19 -19.75
CA THR A 252 18.24 -13.18 -19.00
C THR A 252 17.06 -13.81 -18.30
N GLU A 253 17.07 -13.75 -16.97
CA GLU A 253 15.95 -14.15 -16.16
C GLU A 253 14.97 -12.98 -15.95
N ALA A 254 13.75 -13.27 -15.52
CA ALA A 254 12.82 -12.23 -15.13
C ALA A 254 13.30 -11.53 -13.85
N GLY A 255 13.31 -10.21 -13.85
CA GLY A 255 13.75 -9.45 -12.69
C GLY A 255 15.27 -9.33 -12.54
N LEU A 256 16.04 -9.54 -13.60
CA LEU A 256 17.49 -9.42 -13.59
C LEU A 256 18.01 -8.13 -12.93
N LEU A 257 17.27 -7.04 -13.04
CA LEU A 257 17.61 -5.72 -12.48
C LEU A 257 16.88 -5.39 -11.19
N ASN A 258 16.24 -6.36 -10.52
CA ASN A 258 15.46 -6.10 -9.30
C ASN A 258 16.31 -5.57 -8.14
N ALA A 259 17.60 -5.93 -8.06
CA ALA A 259 18.52 -5.42 -7.04
C ALA A 259 18.57 -3.88 -7.01
N PHE A 260 18.46 -3.24 -8.18
CA PHE A 260 18.42 -1.78 -8.27
C PHE A 260 17.16 -1.14 -7.69
N LEU A 261 16.07 -1.89 -7.53
CA LEU A 261 14.86 -1.41 -6.85
C LEU A 261 15.02 -1.28 -5.34
N SER A 262 16.09 -1.84 -4.76
CA SER A 262 16.44 -1.74 -3.35
C SER A 262 17.76 -1.00 -3.09
N ALA A 263 18.41 -0.45 -4.15
CA ALA A 263 19.68 0.29 -4.03
C ALA A 263 19.54 1.47 -3.03
N PRO A 264 20.50 1.69 -2.12
CA PRO A 264 20.42 2.74 -1.10
C PRO A 264 20.81 4.13 -1.63
N PHE A 265 20.71 4.37 -2.93
CA PHE A 265 21.13 5.62 -3.59
C PHE A 265 20.19 5.99 -4.74
N ASN A 266 20.23 7.28 -5.09
CA ASN A 266 19.47 7.80 -6.22
C ASN A 266 20.04 7.30 -7.55
N LEU A 267 19.17 6.80 -8.43
CA LEU A 267 19.54 6.37 -9.77
C LEU A 267 18.39 6.58 -10.77
N VAL A 268 18.76 6.71 -12.03
CA VAL A 268 17.87 6.59 -13.17
C VAL A 268 18.42 5.53 -14.10
N LEU A 269 17.75 4.37 -14.15
CA LEU A 269 18.07 3.31 -15.08
C LEU A 269 17.17 3.47 -16.32
N THR A 270 17.79 3.64 -17.47
CA THR A 270 17.09 3.86 -18.73
C THR A 270 17.42 2.76 -19.72
N GLN A 271 16.39 2.19 -20.33
CA GLN A 271 16.51 1.23 -21.41
C GLN A 271 15.71 1.73 -22.60
N SER A 272 16.18 1.46 -23.80
CA SER A 272 15.40 1.66 -25.02
C SER A 272 15.37 0.40 -25.87
N PHE A 273 14.26 0.16 -26.55
CA PHE A 273 14.09 -0.97 -27.45
C PHE A 273 13.41 -0.51 -28.75
N ASN A 274 14.19 -0.52 -29.83
CA ASN A 274 13.69 -0.14 -31.15
C ASN A 274 13.40 -1.40 -31.95
N PHE A 275 12.14 -1.64 -32.30
CA PHE A 275 11.78 -2.81 -33.07
C PHE A 275 12.45 -2.85 -34.44
N LEU A 276 12.97 -4.01 -34.80
CA LEU A 276 13.53 -4.30 -36.12
C LEU A 276 12.48 -4.99 -36.99
N SER A 277 12.51 -4.73 -38.30
CA SER A 277 11.69 -5.53 -39.20
C SER A 277 12.21 -6.98 -39.24
N LYS A 278 11.31 -7.95 -39.40
CA LYS A 278 11.64 -9.38 -39.45
C LYS A 278 12.76 -9.68 -40.46
N LYS A 279 12.75 -9.02 -41.62
CA LYS A 279 13.79 -9.17 -42.66
C LYS A 279 15.17 -8.72 -42.15
N VAL A 280 15.25 -7.55 -41.54
CA VAL A 280 16.53 -7.03 -41.00
C VAL A 280 17.01 -7.89 -39.83
N ALA A 281 16.14 -8.37 -38.98
CA ALA A 281 16.47 -9.24 -37.86
C ALA A 281 17.05 -10.59 -38.33
N ILE A 282 16.43 -11.26 -39.30
CA ILE A 282 16.94 -12.50 -39.90
C ILE A 282 18.31 -12.27 -40.55
N GLU A 283 18.48 -11.16 -41.28
CA GLU A 283 19.77 -10.83 -41.90
C GLU A 283 20.88 -10.62 -40.88
N LEU A 284 20.59 -9.93 -39.75
CA LEU A 284 21.54 -9.71 -38.67
C LEU A 284 21.99 -11.05 -38.04
N LEU A 285 21.04 -11.89 -37.62
CA LEU A 285 21.34 -13.19 -37.01
C LEU A 285 22.09 -14.11 -37.97
N SER A 286 21.64 -14.22 -39.25
CA SER A 286 22.32 -15.04 -40.24
C SER A 286 23.74 -14.55 -40.57
N ARG A 287 23.98 -13.22 -40.45
CA ARG A 287 25.32 -12.65 -40.60
C ARG A 287 26.21 -12.97 -39.40
N ALA A 288 25.68 -12.93 -38.20
CA ALA A 288 26.40 -13.30 -37.00
C ALA A 288 26.79 -14.77 -37.04
N GLN A 289 25.86 -15.66 -37.36
CA GLN A 289 26.08 -17.08 -37.49
C GLN A 289 27.19 -17.41 -38.55
N ARG A 290 27.08 -16.81 -39.74
CA ARG A 290 28.13 -17.01 -40.78
C ARG A 290 29.50 -16.53 -40.32
N ARG A 291 29.60 -15.47 -39.54
CA ARG A 291 30.86 -14.98 -38.99
C ARG A 291 31.48 -15.99 -38.04
N MET A 292 30.68 -16.56 -37.13
CA MET A 292 31.14 -17.58 -36.17
C MET A 292 31.58 -18.85 -36.89
N VAL A 293 30.81 -19.36 -37.83
CA VAL A 293 31.16 -20.52 -38.60
C VAL A 293 32.44 -20.29 -39.42
N ASN A 294 32.60 -19.12 -40.05
CA ASN A 294 33.76 -18.79 -40.85
C ASN A 294 35.03 -18.47 -40.06
N SER A 295 34.88 -18.00 -38.79
CA SER A 295 36.05 -17.76 -37.92
C SER A 295 36.62 -19.00 -37.30
N GLY A 296 35.99 -20.19 -37.52
CA GLY A 296 36.41 -21.44 -36.89
C GLY A 296 36.20 -21.43 -35.38
N ASP A 297 35.26 -20.63 -34.89
CA ASP A 297 34.92 -20.56 -33.48
C ASP A 297 34.41 -21.93 -33.02
N LEU A 298 35.08 -22.50 -32.02
CA LEU A 298 34.81 -23.87 -31.54
C LEU A 298 33.57 -23.97 -30.65
N SER A 299 32.85 -22.86 -30.45
CA SER A 299 31.68 -22.80 -29.58
C SER A 299 30.43 -23.30 -30.32
N GLN A 300 30.29 -24.62 -30.44
CA GLN A 300 29.12 -25.26 -31.07
C GLN A 300 27.82 -24.83 -30.38
N SER A 301 27.85 -24.69 -29.05
CA SER A 301 26.69 -24.25 -28.27
C SER A 301 26.17 -22.87 -28.68
N GLN A 302 27.03 -21.92 -29.01
CA GLN A 302 26.61 -20.57 -29.46
C GLN A 302 26.03 -20.59 -30.87
N ILE A 303 26.50 -21.48 -31.71
CA ILE A 303 25.93 -21.69 -33.07
C ILE A 303 24.53 -22.30 -32.96
N ASP A 304 24.37 -23.30 -32.10
CA ASP A 304 23.08 -23.95 -31.86
C ASP A 304 22.07 -22.95 -31.26
N GLU A 305 22.47 -22.10 -30.33
CA GLU A 305 21.62 -21.00 -29.78
C GLU A 305 21.20 -19.98 -30.84
N LEU A 306 22.07 -19.68 -31.82
CA LEU A 306 21.72 -18.81 -32.95
C LEU A 306 20.74 -19.46 -33.91
N ASP A 307 20.84 -20.78 -34.11
CA ASP A 307 19.90 -21.56 -34.92
C ASP A 307 18.53 -21.61 -34.26
N ASP A 308 18.46 -21.85 -32.95
CA ASP A 308 17.23 -21.79 -32.17
C ASP A 308 16.60 -20.40 -32.22
N ALA A 309 17.39 -19.34 -32.08
CA ALA A 309 16.91 -17.96 -32.17
C ALA A 309 16.39 -17.62 -33.58
N LEU A 310 17.01 -18.14 -34.64
CA LEU A 310 16.53 -17.98 -36.02
C LEU A 310 15.19 -18.72 -36.23
N ASP A 311 15.03 -19.94 -35.69
CA ASP A 311 13.76 -20.67 -35.74
C ASP A 311 12.66 -19.97 -34.95
N ASP A 312 12.96 -19.53 -33.74
CA ASP A 312 12.03 -18.73 -32.90
C ASP A 312 11.57 -17.45 -33.61
N LEU A 313 12.51 -16.77 -34.30
CA LEU A 313 12.18 -15.55 -35.06
C LEU A 313 11.34 -15.88 -36.31
N GLN A 314 11.68 -16.95 -37.03
CA GLN A 314 10.93 -17.36 -38.20
C GLN A 314 9.52 -17.83 -37.87
N SER A 315 9.36 -18.56 -36.77
CA SER A 315 8.07 -19.04 -36.28
C SER A 315 7.25 -17.96 -35.56
N GLY A 316 7.84 -16.77 -35.30
CA GLY A 316 7.16 -15.66 -34.63
C GLY A 316 7.00 -15.85 -33.12
N ARG A 317 7.82 -16.72 -32.50
CA ARG A 317 7.88 -16.87 -31.05
C ARG A 317 8.58 -15.71 -30.36
N ILE A 318 9.50 -15.02 -31.05
CA ILE A 318 10.20 -13.81 -30.61
C ILE A 318 10.19 -12.75 -31.70
N VAL A 319 10.50 -11.52 -31.30
CA VAL A 319 10.84 -10.39 -32.18
C VAL A 319 12.17 -9.79 -31.76
N MET A 320 12.82 -9.05 -32.63
CA MET A 320 14.10 -8.41 -32.33
C MET A 320 14.01 -6.90 -32.31
N GLY A 321 14.88 -6.28 -31.52
CA GLY A 321 15.02 -4.83 -31.46
C GLY A 321 16.44 -4.45 -31.07
N GLU A 322 16.81 -3.20 -31.37
CA GLU A 322 18.03 -2.59 -30.87
C GLU A 322 17.79 -2.13 -29.42
N HIS A 323 18.51 -2.72 -28.50
CA HIS A 323 18.49 -2.38 -27.09
C HIS A 323 19.68 -1.48 -26.74
N HIS A 324 19.42 -0.56 -25.81
CA HIS A 324 20.43 0.27 -25.17
C HIS A 324 20.08 0.38 -23.70
N LEU A 325 21.08 0.32 -22.82
CA LEU A 325 20.92 0.53 -21.39
C LEU A 325 21.96 1.52 -20.89
N VAL A 326 21.50 2.48 -20.10
CA VAL A 326 22.33 3.39 -19.32
C VAL A 326 21.75 3.55 -17.92
N MET A 327 22.63 3.58 -16.94
CA MET A 327 22.29 3.86 -15.55
C MET A 327 23.00 5.14 -15.11
N ASN A 328 22.23 6.16 -14.76
CA ASN A 328 22.72 7.37 -14.12
C ASN A 328 22.69 7.17 -12.61
N VAL A 329 23.85 7.13 -11.98
CA VAL A 329 24.02 7.06 -10.52
C VAL A 329 24.31 8.44 -10.00
N MET A 330 23.60 8.85 -8.94
CA MET A 330 23.64 10.23 -8.44
C MET A 330 24.00 10.30 -6.96
N ALA A 331 24.64 11.38 -6.57
CA ALA A 331 24.95 11.70 -5.19
C ALA A 331 25.07 13.22 -4.98
N LYS A 332 25.14 13.68 -3.73
CA LYS A 332 25.34 15.08 -3.37
C LYS A 332 26.80 15.51 -3.39
N ASP A 333 27.71 14.57 -3.24
CA ASP A 333 29.15 14.79 -3.18
C ASP A 333 29.93 13.70 -3.90
N ALA A 334 31.20 13.98 -4.23
CA ALA A 334 32.07 13.09 -5.00
C ALA A 334 32.41 11.77 -4.27
N HIS A 335 32.51 11.81 -2.92
CA HIS A 335 32.82 10.61 -2.15
C HIS A 335 31.65 9.64 -2.16
N SER A 336 30.45 10.12 -1.88
CA SER A 336 29.21 9.35 -1.97
C SER A 336 28.96 8.83 -3.39
N LEU A 337 29.25 9.65 -4.42
CA LEU A 337 29.12 9.20 -5.82
C LEU A 337 30.03 8.02 -6.11
N LYS A 338 31.30 8.06 -5.67
CA LYS A 338 32.23 6.95 -5.88
C LYS A 338 31.76 5.67 -5.21
N ASN A 339 31.23 5.76 -3.98
CA ASN A 339 30.71 4.60 -3.25
C ASN A 339 29.47 4.00 -3.95
N ASN A 340 28.54 4.87 -4.35
CA ASN A 340 27.33 4.47 -5.07
C ASN A 340 27.65 3.80 -6.42
N LEU A 341 28.63 4.35 -7.16
CA LEU A 341 29.09 3.74 -8.42
C LEU A 341 29.70 2.37 -8.22
N ASN A 342 30.51 2.18 -7.18
CA ASN A 342 31.10 0.87 -6.90
C ASN A 342 30.01 -0.16 -6.53
N ALA A 343 29.02 0.25 -5.74
CA ALA A 343 27.87 -0.62 -5.41
C ALA A 343 27.05 -0.95 -6.66
N ALA A 344 26.72 0.02 -7.50
CA ALA A 344 26.01 -0.19 -8.75
C ALA A 344 26.80 -1.08 -9.73
N TRP A 345 28.11 -0.93 -9.77
CA TRP A 345 28.98 -1.77 -10.58
C TRP A 345 28.97 -3.23 -10.11
N ALA A 346 29.07 -3.45 -8.79
CA ALA A 346 29.03 -4.79 -8.22
C ALA A 346 27.71 -5.50 -8.57
N GLU A 347 26.58 -4.83 -8.43
CA GLU A 347 25.25 -5.38 -8.79
C GLU A 347 25.15 -5.72 -10.29
N LEU A 348 25.75 -4.93 -11.19
CA LEU A 348 25.78 -5.26 -12.62
C LEU A 348 26.63 -6.50 -12.89
N VAL A 349 27.75 -6.66 -12.20
CA VAL A 349 28.62 -7.85 -12.29
C VAL A 349 27.88 -9.09 -11.75
N ASP A 350 27.18 -8.96 -10.64
CA ASP A 350 26.35 -10.05 -10.07
C ASP A 350 25.24 -10.50 -11.03
N CYS A 351 24.74 -9.58 -11.86
CA CYS A 351 23.84 -9.88 -12.98
C CYS A 351 24.56 -10.50 -14.19
N SER A 352 25.83 -10.91 -14.07
CA SER A 352 26.66 -11.45 -15.15
C SER A 352 26.82 -10.53 -16.36
N MET A 353 26.78 -9.22 -16.13
CA MET A 353 27.00 -8.19 -17.15
C MET A 353 28.41 -7.61 -17.04
N VAL A 354 29.04 -7.31 -18.18
CA VAL A 354 30.27 -6.52 -18.18
C VAL A 354 29.88 -5.04 -18.25
N ALA A 355 29.92 -4.40 -17.08
CA ALA A 355 29.64 -2.98 -16.97
C ALA A 355 30.79 -2.13 -17.55
N THR A 356 30.47 -0.95 -18.01
CA THR A 356 31.45 0.07 -18.42
C THR A 356 31.05 1.43 -17.90
N ARG A 357 32.04 2.20 -17.44
CA ARG A 357 31.83 3.61 -17.11
C ARG A 357 31.86 4.43 -18.39
N GLU A 358 30.85 5.26 -18.55
CA GLU A 358 30.74 6.12 -19.71
C GLU A 358 31.51 7.41 -19.44
N ASP A 359 32.82 7.40 -19.63
CA ASP A 359 33.71 8.55 -19.48
C ASP A 359 33.74 9.42 -20.75
N TRP A 360 34.31 8.94 -21.86
CA TRP A 360 34.32 9.65 -23.15
C TRP A 360 32.95 9.95 -23.71
N ALA A 361 31.96 9.12 -23.42
CA ALA A 361 30.60 9.24 -23.89
C ALA A 361 29.63 9.79 -22.82
N ILE A 362 30.13 10.37 -21.71
CA ILE A 362 29.28 10.74 -20.57
C ILE A 362 28.16 11.70 -20.94
N GLU A 363 28.43 12.70 -21.79
CA GLU A 363 27.42 13.64 -22.26
C GLU A 363 26.36 12.92 -23.11
N ALA A 364 26.77 12.05 -24.02
CA ALA A 364 25.85 11.25 -24.81
C ALA A 364 25.03 10.30 -23.93
N ALA A 365 25.66 9.61 -22.99
CA ALA A 365 25.00 8.70 -22.03
C ALA A 365 23.97 9.44 -21.19
N PHE A 366 24.30 10.63 -20.67
CA PHE A 366 23.36 11.46 -19.94
C PHE A 366 22.13 11.82 -20.78
N TRP A 367 22.34 12.32 -22.02
CA TRP A 367 21.23 12.71 -22.87
C TRP A 367 20.45 11.53 -23.46
N SER A 368 21.00 10.32 -23.47
CA SER A 368 20.30 9.12 -23.93
C SER A 368 19.16 8.69 -23.02
N GLN A 369 19.15 9.15 -21.75
CA GLN A 369 18.05 8.86 -20.81
C GLN A 369 16.72 9.51 -21.23
N LEU A 370 16.77 10.56 -22.07
CA LEU A 370 15.58 11.23 -22.57
C LEU A 370 14.87 10.37 -23.60
N PRO A 371 13.60 9.96 -23.40
CA PRO A 371 12.86 9.18 -24.37
C PRO A 371 12.82 9.84 -25.76
N GLY A 372 13.08 9.05 -26.79
CA GLY A 372 13.13 9.53 -28.17
C GLY A 372 14.47 10.14 -28.61
N ASN A 373 15.48 10.16 -27.76
CA ASN A 373 16.81 10.74 -28.07
C ASN A 373 17.76 9.71 -28.72
N PHE A 374 17.36 9.16 -29.84
CA PHE A 374 18.05 8.09 -30.57
C PHE A 374 19.53 8.38 -30.87
N LYS A 375 19.85 9.63 -31.12
CA LYS A 375 21.19 10.07 -31.56
C LYS A 375 22.27 9.84 -30.50
N TYR A 376 21.90 9.90 -29.22
CA TYR A 376 22.85 9.93 -28.11
C TYR A 376 22.97 8.57 -27.40
N ARG A 377 22.34 7.50 -27.89
CA ARG A 377 22.45 6.16 -27.30
C ARG A 377 23.84 5.57 -27.54
N PRO A 378 24.68 5.36 -26.49
CA PRO A 378 25.94 4.63 -26.66
C PRO A 378 25.67 3.13 -26.80
N ARG A 379 26.41 2.45 -27.66
CA ARG A 379 26.44 1.00 -27.86
C ARG A 379 25.05 0.31 -27.96
N PRO A 380 24.14 0.74 -28.83
CA PRO A 380 22.93 -0.02 -29.05
C PRO A 380 23.24 -1.39 -29.65
N SER A 381 22.68 -2.48 -29.09
CA SER A 381 22.90 -3.85 -29.51
C SER A 381 21.59 -4.56 -29.82
N PRO A 382 21.54 -5.44 -30.84
CA PRO A 382 20.34 -6.20 -31.13
C PRO A 382 20.14 -7.30 -30.10
N ILE A 383 18.96 -7.34 -29.48
CA ILE A 383 18.50 -8.43 -28.61
C ILE A 383 17.09 -8.87 -28.99
N HIS A 384 16.67 -10.06 -28.56
CA HIS A 384 15.31 -10.51 -28.78
C HIS A 384 14.35 -10.10 -27.64
N SER A 385 13.05 -10.17 -27.91
CA SER A 385 11.99 -9.69 -27.00
C SER A 385 11.95 -10.41 -25.64
N ARG A 386 12.30 -11.70 -25.57
CA ARG A 386 12.38 -12.41 -24.28
C ARG A 386 13.53 -11.87 -23.41
N ASN A 387 14.66 -11.47 -24.02
CA ASN A 387 15.75 -10.83 -23.27
C ASN A 387 15.30 -9.45 -22.78
N PHE A 388 14.69 -8.65 -23.64
CA PHE A 388 14.16 -7.36 -23.20
C PHE A 388 13.11 -7.48 -22.10
N ALA A 389 12.23 -8.50 -22.14
CA ALA A 389 11.28 -8.79 -21.06
C ALA A 389 11.96 -9.19 -19.75
N GLY A 390 13.15 -9.81 -19.81
CA GLY A 390 13.99 -10.08 -18.63
C GLY A 390 14.57 -8.81 -18.00
N PHE A 391 15.09 -7.90 -18.84
CA PHE A 391 15.60 -6.60 -18.42
C PHE A 391 14.50 -5.65 -17.95
N SER A 392 13.31 -5.69 -18.57
CA SER A 392 12.18 -4.80 -18.33
C SER A 392 10.98 -5.57 -17.78
N SER A 393 11.16 -6.25 -16.66
CA SER A 393 10.13 -7.10 -16.02
C SER A 393 9.02 -6.29 -15.38
N PHE A 394 9.17 -4.98 -15.23
CA PHE A 394 8.24 -4.06 -14.56
C PHE A 394 7.89 -4.52 -13.14
N HIS A 395 8.86 -5.10 -12.45
CA HIS A 395 8.74 -5.42 -11.04
C HIS A 395 8.87 -4.16 -10.18
N ASN A 396 8.21 -4.17 -9.03
CA ASN A 396 8.34 -3.10 -8.05
C ASN A 396 7.90 -3.59 -6.67
N TYR A 397 8.16 -2.76 -5.66
CA TYR A 397 7.58 -2.92 -4.33
C TYR A 397 6.25 -2.16 -4.27
N PRO A 398 5.18 -2.76 -3.73
CA PRO A 398 3.92 -2.07 -3.57
C PRO A 398 4.08 -0.82 -2.71
N THR A 399 3.53 0.29 -3.16
CA THR A 399 3.56 1.56 -2.41
C THR A 399 2.28 1.81 -1.61
N GLY A 400 1.21 1.05 -1.87
CA GLY A 400 -0.11 1.34 -1.34
C GLY A 400 -0.69 2.66 -1.87
N ASN A 401 -1.83 3.05 -1.35
CA ASN A 401 -2.52 4.25 -1.81
C ASN A 401 -2.37 5.40 -0.81
N ARG A 402 -1.61 6.44 -1.19
CA ARG A 402 -1.39 7.61 -0.36
C ARG A 402 -2.64 8.45 -0.17
N ARG A 403 -3.52 8.53 -1.18
CA ARG A 403 -4.75 9.34 -1.22
C ARG A 403 -5.89 8.51 -1.79
N GLY A 404 -7.12 8.84 -1.43
CA GLY A 404 -8.31 8.20 -2.01
C GLY A 404 -8.78 6.96 -1.25
N ASN A 405 -8.41 6.79 0.00
CA ASN A 405 -9.09 5.89 0.90
C ASN A 405 -10.48 6.48 1.28
N GLN A 406 -11.42 5.63 1.63
CA GLN A 406 -12.80 6.02 1.97
C GLN A 406 -12.88 7.07 3.09
N TRP A 407 -11.92 7.11 4.01
CA TRP A 407 -11.89 8.05 5.14
C TRP A 407 -10.96 9.25 4.92
N GLY A 408 -10.18 9.27 3.84
CA GLY A 408 -9.26 10.35 3.51
C GLY A 408 -7.86 9.87 3.06
N PRO A 409 -6.77 10.48 3.54
CA PRO A 409 -5.41 10.06 3.21
C PRO A 409 -5.07 8.70 3.86
N ALA A 410 -3.94 8.11 3.52
CA ALA A 410 -3.47 6.87 4.11
C ALA A 410 -3.44 6.92 5.65
N VAL A 411 -3.77 5.82 6.31
CA VAL A 411 -3.77 5.71 7.77
C VAL A 411 -2.39 6.03 8.32
N THR A 412 -1.37 5.38 7.75
CA THR A 412 0.02 5.60 8.13
C THR A 412 0.95 5.25 6.97
N MET A 413 2.22 5.50 7.15
CA MET A 413 3.29 5.11 6.23
C MET A 413 4.22 4.14 6.95
N LEU A 414 4.38 2.96 6.39
CA LEU A 414 5.33 1.94 6.85
C LEU A 414 6.52 1.88 5.90
N LYS A 415 7.59 1.27 6.33
CA LYS A 415 8.77 1.04 5.51
C LYS A 415 8.69 -0.36 4.90
N THR A 416 9.04 -0.52 3.62
CA THR A 416 9.16 -1.84 2.97
C THR A 416 10.58 -2.40 3.14
N SER A 417 10.78 -3.65 2.73
CA SER A 417 12.10 -4.30 2.67
C SER A 417 13.12 -3.56 1.80
N SER A 418 12.65 -2.78 0.82
CA SER A 418 13.48 -1.97 -0.08
C SER A 418 13.69 -0.53 0.38
N ASP A 419 13.39 -0.20 1.62
CA ASP A 419 13.38 1.16 2.17
C ASP A 419 12.36 2.12 1.50
N ALA A 420 11.42 1.57 0.73
CA ALA A 420 10.35 2.35 0.11
C ALA A 420 9.17 2.58 1.09
N PRO A 421 8.44 3.70 0.94
CA PRO A 421 7.24 3.92 1.73
C PRO A 421 6.10 3.01 1.26
N TYR A 422 5.41 2.41 2.22
CA TYR A 422 4.13 1.76 2.01
C TYR A 422 3.03 2.52 2.73
N TYR A 423 2.07 3.06 1.98
CA TYR A 423 0.94 3.82 2.50
C TYR A 423 -0.18 2.86 2.89
N PHE A 424 -0.24 2.51 4.15
CA PHE A 424 -1.22 1.57 4.67
C PHE A 424 -2.62 2.18 4.77
N ASN A 425 -3.61 1.40 4.33
CA ASN A 425 -5.04 1.66 4.48
C ASN A 425 -5.75 0.38 4.92
N PHE A 426 -6.75 0.51 5.81
CA PHE A 426 -7.62 -0.62 6.14
C PHE A 426 -8.49 -1.03 4.95
N HIS A 427 -9.03 -0.04 4.24
CA HIS A 427 -9.90 -0.28 3.10
C HIS A 427 -9.10 -0.72 1.88
N GLU A 428 -9.65 -1.68 1.15
CA GLU A 428 -9.11 -2.09 -0.16
C GLU A 428 -8.97 -0.90 -1.11
N GLU A 429 -8.02 -1.00 -2.02
CA GLU A 429 -7.95 -0.09 -3.15
C GLU A 429 -9.22 -0.24 -4.01
N LEU A 430 -9.89 0.86 -4.24
CA LEU A 430 -10.98 0.90 -5.21
C LEU A 430 -10.41 0.64 -6.62
N ASP A 431 -11.09 -0.21 -7.40
CA ASP A 431 -10.75 -0.42 -8.80
C ASP A 431 -10.49 0.95 -9.48
N GLY A 432 -9.41 1.05 -10.25
CA GLY A 432 -8.95 2.32 -10.84
C GLY A 432 -10.01 3.09 -11.62
N ARG A 433 -11.03 2.40 -12.18
CA ARG A 433 -12.21 3.03 -12.80
C ARG A 433 -13.12 3.70 -11.77
N LYS A 434 -13.31 3.07 -10.61
CA LYS A 434 -14.11 3.61 -9.50
C LYS A 434 -13.37 4.76 -8.81
N ALA A 435 -12.05 4.64 -8.62
CA ALA A 435 -11.22 5.67 -8.06
C ALA A 435 -11.21 6.95 -8.94
N LYS A 436 -11.11 6.79 -10.27
CA LYS A 436 -11.18 7.90 -11.22
C LYS A 436 -12.55 8.59 -11.21
N LYS A 437 -13.63 7.82 -11.18
CA LYS A 437 -15.00 8.35 -11.11
C LYS A 437 -15.27 9.08 -9.79
N LEU A 438 -14.69 8.61 -8.69
CA LEU A 438 -14.74 9.29 -7.39
C LEU A 438 -13.97 10.60 -7.41
N ALA A 439 -12.75 10.61 -7.95
CA ALA A 439 -11.95 11.83 -8.10
C ALA A 439 -12.62 12.88 -9.01
N GLU A 440 -13.29 12.45 -10.08
CA GLU A 440 -14.07 13.33 -10.95
C GLU A 440 -15.30 13.92 -10.24
N ILE A 441 -15.96 13.15 -9.40
CA ILE A 441 -17.11 13.60 -8.58
C ILE A 441 -16.63 14.58 -7.50
N GLU A 442 -15.52 14.30 -6.85
CA GLU A 442 -14.90 15.18 -5.84
C GLU A 442 -14.51 16.55 -6.41
N ALA A 443 -13.91 16.52 -7.59
CA ALA A 443 -13.53 17.75 -8.31
C ALA A 443 -14.74 18.58 -8.78
N SER A 444 -15.90 17.93 -9.06
CA SER A 444 -17.06 18.60 -9.64
C SER A 444 -18.12 19.06 -8.64
N LYS A 445 -18.24 18.44 -7.47
CA LYS A 445 -19.38 18.62 -6.56
C LYS A 445 -19.02 18.83 -5.08
N GLY A 446 -17.74 18.79 -4.71
CA GLY A 446 -17.29 18.88 -3.31
C GLY A 446 -17.44 17.56 -2.51
N ALA A 447 -16.81 17.52 -1.35
CA ALA A 447 -16.72 16.31 -0.50
C ALA A 447 -18.08 15.76 -0.04
N ASP A 448 -19.09 16.60 0.12
CA ASP A 448 -20.43 16.21 0.60
C ASP A 448 -21.24 15.39 -0.43
N ALA A 449 -21.00 15.59 -1.73
CA ALA A 449 -21.70 14.85 -2.79
C ALA A 449 -21.15 13.42 -2.99
N ILE A 450 -20.00 13.10 -2.40
CA ILE A 450 -19.41 11.78 -2.41
C ILE A 450 -20.18 10.85 -1.47
N THR A 451 -20.69 11.37 -0.36
CA THR A 451 -21.38 10.60 0.67
C THR A 451 -22.66 9.94 0.13
N GLU A 452 -23.39 10.61 -0.74
CA GLU A 452 -24.67 10.14 -1.26
C GLU A 452 -24.57 9.06 -2.36
N LYS A 453 -23.48 9.05 -3.16
CA LYS A 453 -23.26 8.06 -4.24
C LYS A 453 -22.31 6.91 -3.87
N LEU A 454 -21.66 6.96 -2.71
CA LEU A 454 -20.82 5.89 -2.17
C LEU A 454 -21.62 4.73 -1.57
N GLU A 455 -22.95 4.85 -1.44
CA GLU A 455 -23.78 3.78 -0.87
C GLU A 455 -23.74 2.46 -1.67
N GLU A 456 -23.43 2.51 -2.95
CA GLU A 456 -23.33 1.31 -3.82
C GLU A 456 -21.93 0.68 -3.91
N GLY A 457 -20.91 1.22 -3.26
CA GLY A 457 -19.53 0.76 -3.49
C GLY A 457 -18.52 1.03 -2.39
N LYS A 458 -18.92 1.09 -1.11
CA LYS A 458 -17.96 1.23 -0.01
C LYS A 458 -16.98 0.04 0.00
N ALA A 459 -15.68 0.33 0.08
CA ALA A 459 -14.63 -0.69 0.11
C ALA A 459 -14.67 -1.50 1.41
N LEU A 460 -14.28 -2.76 1.36
CA LEU A 460 -14.05 -3.58 2.55
C LEU A 460 -12.83 -3.05 3.31
N GLY A 461 -12.92 -3.00 4.63
CA GLY A 461 -11.84 -2.48 5.48
C GLY A 461 -11.51 -3.38 6.68
N ASN A 462 -12.15 -4.56 6.77
CA ASN A 462 -11.86 -5.47 7.87
C ASN A 462 -10.46 -6.07 7.72
N THR A 463 -9.79 -6.28 8.84
CA THR A 463 -8.40 -6.73 8.88
C THR A 463 -8.22 -7.88 9.86
N LEU A 464 -7.48 -8.89 9.44
CA LEU A 464 -7.09 -10.03 10.28
C LEU A 464 -5.59 -9.95 10.58
N LEU A 465 -5.22 -9.90 11.86
CA LEU A 465 -3.83 -9.95 12.33
C LEU A 465 -3.53 -11.33 12.89
N ILE A 466 -2.53 -12.00 12.34
CA ILE A 466 -2.09 -13.34 12.77
C ILE A 466 -0.63 -13.28 13.18
N GLY A 467 -0.34 -13.69 14.42
CA GLY A 467 1.04 -13.76 14.86
C GLY A 467 1.19 -14.35 16.27
N PRO A 468 2.29 -15.04 16.53
CA PRO A 468 2.53 -15.64 17.85
C PRO A 468 2.56 -14.59 18.96
N SER A 469 2.47 -15.04 20.21
CA SER A 469 2.63 -14.16 21.38
C SER A 469 4.01 -13.49 21.34
N GLY A 470 4.07 -12.20 21.66
CA GLY A 470 5.30 -11.40 21.63
C GLY A 470 5.75 -10.96 20.22
N SER A 471 4.99 -11.23 19.16
CA SER A 471 5.35 -10.81 17.79
C SER A 471 5.13 -9.31 17.52
N GLY A 472 4.49 -8.57 18.43
CA GLY A 472 4.20 -7.14 18.27
C GLY A 472 2.79 -6.82 17.80
N LYS A 473 1.84 -7.78 17.83
CA LYS A 473 0.43 -7.54 17.41
C LYS A 473 -0.19 -6.35 18.13
N THR A 474 -0.14 -6.35 19.47
CA THR A 474 -0.73 -5.28 20.30
C THR A 474 -0.07 -3.93 20.03
N VAL A 475 1.24 -3.91 19.80
CA VAL A 475 1.97 -2.69 19.40
C VAL A 475 1.44 -2.17 18.07
N LEU A 476 1.30 -3.05 17.06
CA LEU A 476 0.78 -2.65 15.75
C LEU A 476 -0.67 -2.19 15.86
N GLN A 477 -1.52 -2.88 16.62
CA GLN A 477 -2.91 -2.46 16.86
C GLN A 477 -2.98 -1.07 17.51
N GLY A 478 -2.25 -0.84 18.60
CA GLY A 478 -2.20 0.45 19.30
C GLY A 478 -1.66 1.57 18.40
N PHE A 479 -0.64 1.28 17.61
CA PHE A 479 -0.12 2.22 16.62
C PHE A 479 -1.15 2.54 15.54
N MET A 480 -1.80 1.55 14.95
CA MET A 480 -2.83 1.75 13.92
C MET A 480 -4.06 2.51 14.45
N MET A 481 -4.49 2.21 15.69
CA MET A 481 -5.55 2.97 16.37
C MET A 481 -5.17 4.43 16.53
N SER A 482 -3.97 4.71 17.03
CA SER A 482 -3.46 6.08 17.20
C SER A 482 -3.36 6.82 15.86
N GLN A 483 -2.83 6.18 14.82
CA GLN A 483 -2.72 6.79 13.48
C GLN A 483 -4.09 7.05 12.83
N SER A 484 -5.11 6.28 13.19
CA SER A 484 -6.49 6.47 12.69
C SER A 484 -7.21 7.65 13.35
N ARG A 485 -6.72 8.18 14.50
CA ARG A 485 -7.36 9.31 15.22
C ARG A 485 -7.55 10.57 14.37
N LYS A 486 -6.72 10.76 13.36
CA LYS A 486 -6.89 11.85 12.38
C LYS A 486 -8.22 11.81 11.62
N PHE A 487 -8.89 10.67 11.56
CA PHE A 487 -10.23 10.52 10.97
C PHE A 487 -11.34 10.70 11.99
N ASN A 488 -11.01 10.94 13.26
CA ASN A 488 -11.94 11.05 14.38
C ASN A 488 -12.98 9.91 14.45
N PRO A 489 -12.55 8.61 14.36
CA PRO A 489 -13.47 7.49 14.47
C PRO A 489 -13.90 7.27 15.91
N THR A 490 -15.08 6.66 16.08
CA THR A 490 -15.40 5.98 17.35
C THR A 490 -14.64 4.66 17.38
N GLN A 491 -13.86 4.42 18.43
CA GLN A 491 -13.06 3.21 18.62
C GLN A 491 -13.62 2.38 19.77
N VAL A 492 -13.92 1.11 19.50
CA VAL A 492 -14.33 0.12 20.49
C VAL A 492 -13.28 -0.96 20.55
N ILE A 493 -12.79 -1.26 21.71
CA ILE A 493 -11.63 -2.11 21.92
C ILE A 493 -12.00 -3.23 22.90
N PHE A 494 -11.95 -4.47 22.42
CA PHE A 494 -12.00 -5.66 23.26
C PHE A 494 -10.56 -6.09 23.53
N ASP A 495 -10.11 -5.80 24.72
CA ASP A 495 -8.71 -5.91 25.12
C ASP A 495 -8.50 -7.13 26.03
N LYS A 496 -7.43 -7.85 25.81
CA LYS A 496 -7.03 -8.94 26.68
C LYS A 496 -5.79 -8.55 27.46
N ASP A 497 -5.77 -8.91 28.74
CA ASP A 497 -4.66 -8.65 29.67
C ASP A 497 -4.37 -7.14 29.86
N ARG A 498 -5.35 -6.26 29.60
CA ARG A 498 -5.28 -4.80 29.77
C ARG A 498 -4.14 -4.13 28.95
N GLY A 499 -3.77 -4.73 27.83
CA GLY A 499 -2.64 -4.27 27.02
C GLY A 499 -2.83 -2.91 26.37
N LEU A 500 -4.08 -2.48 26.16
CA LEU A 500 -4.46 -1.21 25.53
C LEU A 500 -5.11 -0.23 26.49
N GLU A 501 -5.24 -0.55 27.79
CA GLU A 501 -5.87 0.35 28.77
C GLU A 501 -5.15 1.69 28.86
N ILE A 502 -3.81 1.68 28.91
CA ILE A 502 -3.03 2.93 29.02
C ILE A 502 -3.30 3.82 27.79
N TYR A 503 -3.36 3.24 26.59
CA TYR A 503 -3.71 3.96 25.37
C TYR A 503 -5.13 4.57 25.45
N VAL A 504 -6.13 3.78 25.81
CA VAL A 504 -7.52 4.27 25.93
C VAL A 504 -7.60 5.47 26.87
N ARG A 505 -6.98 5.37 28.07
CA ARG A 505 -6.99 6.47 29.05
C ARG A 505 -6.16 7.66 28.61
N SER A 506 -5.04 7.45 27.91
CA SER A 506 -4.21 8.55 27.38
C SER A 506 -4.95 9.39 26.32
N GLU A 507 -5.88 8.77 25.60
CA GLU A 507 -6.77 9.43 24.64
C GLU A 507 -8.07 9.95 25.27
N ARG A 508 -8.16 10.07 26.61
CA ARG A 508 -9.35 10.48 27.37
C ARG A 508 -10.57 9.57 27.12
N GLY A 509 -10.31 8.32 26.75
CA GLY A 509 -11.33 7.30 26.56
C GLY A 509 -11.78 6.66 27.86
N VAL A 510 -12.86 5.89 27.82
CA VAL A 510 -13.41 5.16 28.95
C VAL A 510 -12.98 3.69 28.87
N TYR A 511 -12.41 3.18 29.95
CA TYR A 511 -11.98 1.78 30.03
C TYR A 511 -12.73 1.05 31.15
N PHE A 512 -13.31 -0.11 30.81
CA PHE A 512 -14.09 -0.95 31.72
C PHE A 512 -13.29 -2.22 32.07
N PRO A 513 -12.68 -2.27 33.29
CA PRO A 513 -11.99 -3.48 33.75
C PRO A 513 -13.03 -4.49 34.27
N LEU A 514 -13.50 -5.38 33.41
CA LEU A 514 -14.54 -6.36 33.74
C LEU A 514 -13.93 -7.55 34.49
N GLN A 515 -13.94 -7.49 35.82
CA GLN A 515 -13.37 -8.51 36.67
C GLN A 515 -14.45 -9.39 37.33
N ASN A 516 -14.22 -10.70 37.45
CA ASN A 516 -15.13 -11.62 38.08
C ASN A 516 -15.42 -11.20 39.54
N GLY A 517 -16.69 -11.16 39.92
CA GLY A 517 -17.13 -10.78 41.26
C GLY A 517 -17.13 -9.26 41.57
N VAL A 518 -16.62 -8.44 40.69
CA VAL A 518 -16.66 -6.98 40.81
C VAL A 518 -17.86 -6.42 40.04
N LYS A 519 -18.65 -5.52 40.65
CA LYS A 519 -19.81 -4.92 39.98
C LYS A 519 -19.40 -4.25 38.68
N THR A 520 -20.01 -4.70 37.57
CA THR A 520 -19.77 -4.15 36.22
C THR A 520 -20.31 -2.72 36.05
N GLY A 521 -21.35 -2.38 36.82
CA GLY A 521 -22.12 -1.17 36.59
C GLY A 521 -23.05 -1.26 35.36
N PHE A 522 -23.33 -2.47 34.86
CA PHE A 522 -24.24 -2.66 33.74
C PHE A 522 -25.68 -2.91 34.21
N ASN A 523 -26.62 -2.23 33.59
CA ASN A 523 -28.03 -2.43 33.81
C ASN A 523 -28.82 -2.34 32.51
N PRO A 524 -29.01 -3.45 31.80
CA PRO A 524 -29.68 -3.47 30.50
C PRO A 524 -31.12 -2.92 30.50
N PHE A 525 -31.78 -2.95 31.66
CA PHE A 525 -33.19 -2.51 31.82
C PHE A 525 -33.35 -0.99 31.82
N GLN A 526 -32.25 -0.24 31.92
CA GLN A 526 -32.23 1.23 31.83
C GLN A 526 -31.97 1.76 30.42
N MET A 527 -31.94 0.90 29.42
CA MET A 527 -31.91 1.33 28.02
C MET A 527 -33.28 1.93 27.63
N GLU A 528 -33.31 2.72 26.53
CA GLU A 528 -34.55 3.31 26.02
C GLU A 528 -35.52 2.19 25.59
N PRO A 529 -36.79 2.24 26.10
CA PRO A 529 -37.79 1.22 25.77
C PRO A 529 -38.14 1.19 24.28
N SER A 530 -38.11 0.03 23.71
CA SER A 530 -38.54 -0.28 22.34
C SER A 530 -38.94 -1.75 22.25
N GLU A 531 -39.66 -2.18 21.23
CA GLU A 531 -39.95 -3.59 21.01
C GLU A 531 -38.66 -4.42 20.82
N ASP A 532 -37.68 -3.89 20.11
CA ASP A 532 -36.37 -4.53 19.96
C ASP A 532 -35.68 -4.73 21.32
N LEU A 533 -35.81 -3.75 22.23
CA LEU A 533 -35.28 -3.91 23.57
C LEU A 533 -36.02 -4.99 24.36
N VAL A 534 -37.33 -5.09 24.24
CA VAL A 534 -38.12 -6.16 24.90
C VAL A 534 -37.64 -7.53 24.41
N MET A 535 -37.53 -7.73 23.11
CA MET A 535 -36.99 -8.98 22.53
C MET A 535 -35.58 -9.29 23.07
N PHE A 536 -34.68 -8.32 23.00
CA PHE A 536 -33.31 -8.47 23.52
C PHE A 536 -33.29 -8.84 25.02
N LEU A 537 -34.07 -8.16 25.85
CA LEU A 537 -34.11 -8.43 27.28
C LEU A 537 -34.74 -9.81 27.57
N THR A 538 -35.74 -10.23 26.79
CA THR A 538 -36.35 -11.58 26.90
C THR A 538 -35.28 -12.66 26.63
N ASP A 539 -34.50 -12.51 25.55
CA ASP A 539 -33.41 -13.44 25.22
C ASP A 539 -32.29 -13.40 26.27
N LEU A 540 -31.94 -12.21 26.76
CA LEU A 540 -30.93 -12.06 27.82
C LEU A 540 -31.37 -12.79 29.11
N VAL A 541 -32.62 -12.63 29.54
CA VAL A 541 -33.17 -13.29 30.74
C VAL A 541 -33.24 -14.80 30.54
N LYS A 542 -33.62 -15.29 29.36
CA LYS A 542 -33.59 -16.73 29.02
C LYS A 542 -32.19 -17.32 29.17
N ILE A 543 -31.18 -16.63 28.63
CA ILE A 543 -29.80 -17.10 28.71
C ILE A 543 -29.29 -17.05 30.15
N CYS A 544 -29.58 -16.01 30.93
CA CYS A 544 -29.23 -15.93 32.34
C CYS A 544 -29.92 -17.04 33.16
N ALA A 545 -31.15 -17.36 32.88
CA ALA A 545 -31.86 -18.44 33.51
C ALA A 545 -31.29 -19.81 33.12
N GLY A 546 -30.85 -19.98 31.89
CA GLY A 546 -30.32 -21.23 31.37
C GLY A 546 -31.37 -22.35 31.27
N GLY A 547 -30.98 -23.49 30.69
CA GLY A 547 -31.87 -24.65 30.50
C GLY A 547 -32.95 -24.42 29.42
N GLU A 548 -33.81 -25.40 29.27
CA GLU A 548 -34.97 -25.28 28.36
C GLU A 548 -36.01 -24.34 28.97
N ILE A 549 -36.53 -23.43 28.16
CA ILE A 549 -37.57 -22.48 28.52
C ILE A 549 -38.86 -22.90 27.79
N SER A 550 -39.91 -23.20 28.55
CA SER A 550 -41.20 -23.53 28.00
C SER A 550 -41.94 -22.28 27.47
N THR A 551 -42.88 -22.49 26.55
CA THR A 551 -43.71 -21.38 26.01
C THR A 551 -44.42 -20.56 27.07
N PRO A 552 -44.99 -21.14 28.16
CA PRO A 552 -45.56 -20.36 29.25
C PRO A 552 -44.53 -19.52 30.01
N GLU A 553 -43.34 -20.07 30.27
CA GLU A 553 -42.23 -19.32 30.91
C GLU A 553 -41.76 -18.18 30.04
N GLU A 554 -41.67 -18.36 28.73
CA GLU A 554 -41.30 -17.29 27.80
C GLU A 554 -42.31 -16.15 27.83
N SER A 555 -43.60 -16.48 27.82
CA SER A 555 -44.69 -15.49 27.92
C SER A 555 -44.66 -14.75 29.27
N ASP A 556 -44.32 -15.44 30.37
CA ASP A 556 -44.14 -14.82 31.67
C ASP A 556 -42.96 -13.84 31.71
N ILE A 557 -41.82 -14.23 31.10
CA ILE A 557 -40.67 -13.36 30.96
C ILE A 557 -41.00 -12.10 30.17
N ASP A 558 -41.63 -12.20 28.98
CA ASP A 558 -42.01 -11.07 28.12
C ASP A 558 -42.94 -10.11 28.85
N SER A 559 -44.00 -10.66 29.47
CA SER A 559 -44.98 -9.84 30.21
C SER A 559 -44.35 -9.12 31.40
N THR A 560 -43.44 -9.79 32.11
CA THR A 560 -42.69 -9.25 33.23
C THR A 560 -41.77 -8.12 32.80
N ILE A 561 -41.00 -8.32 31.72
CA ILE A 561 -40.11 -7.29 31.15
C ILE A 561 -40.89 -6.05 30.76
N ARG A 562 -42.02 -6.19 30.06
CA ARG A 562 -42.89 -5.08 29.67
C ARG A 562 -43.39 -4.35 30.93
N SER A 563 -43.71 -5.05 31.99
CA SER A 563 -44.15 -4.47 33.27
C SER A 563 -43.02 -3.68 33.96
N VAL A 564 -41.81 -4.25 33.98
CA VAL A 564 -40.62 -3.60 34.56
C VAL A 564 -40.21 -2.34 33.78
N LEU A 565 -40.31 -2.34 32.45
CA LEU A 565 -39.99 -1.19 31.60
C LEU A 565 -40.97 -0.03 31.78
N ARG A 566 -42.16 -0.26 32.33
CA ARG A 566 -43.11 0.80 32.68
C ARG A 566 -42.83 1.46 34.05
N LEU A 567 -41.95 0.86 34.85
CA LEU A 567 -41.58 1.41 36.17
C LEU A 567 -40.71 2.68 36.01
N PRO A 568 -40.59 3.51 37.06
CA PRO A 568 -39.63 4.59 37.12
C PRO A 568 -38.21 4.05 36.86
N PHE A 569 -37.37 4.84 36.17
CA PHE A 569 -36.06 4.46 35.70
C PHE A 569 -35.17 3.80 36.76
N HIS A 570 -35.13 4.39 38.00
CA HIS A 570 -34.33 3.91 39.11
C HIS A 570 -34.76 2.52 39.66
N ARG A 571 -35.99 2.05 39.31
CA ARG A 571 -36.49 0.73 39.69
C ARG A 571 -36.31 -0.35 38.65
N ARG A 572 -35.84 0.00 37.46
CA ARG A 572 -35.63 -0.94 36.34
C ARG A 572 -34.29 -1.67 36.53
N ARG A 573 -34.34 -2.92 36.95
CA ARG A 573 -33.19 -3.79 37.11
C ARG A 573 -33.58 -5.26 37.12
N LEU A 574 -32.60 -6.17 36.95
CA LEU A 574 -32.85 -7.60 36.90
C LEU A 574 -33.51 -8.17 38.17
N GLY A 575 -33.11 -7.69 39.34
CA GLY A 575 -33.76 -8.05 40.62
C GLY A 575 -35.24 -7.66 40.69
N THR A 576 -35.66 -6.61 39.98
CA THR A 576 -37.08 -6.25 39.86
C THR A 576 -37.80 -7.26 38.96
N VAL A 577 -37.20 -7.72 37.87
CA VAL A 577 -37.77 -8.79 37.03
C VAL A 577 -37.99 -10.05 37.87
N LEU A 578 -36.98 -10.45 38.63
CA LEU A 578 -37.08 -11.62 39.51
C LEU A 578 -38.28 -11.56 40.46
N ASN A 579 -38.56 -10.38 40.98
CA ASN A 579 -39.70 -10.19 41.93
C ASN A 579 -41.08 -10.38 41.29
N TYR A 580 -41.21 -10.18 39.99
CA TYR A 580 -42.48 -10.30 39.23
C TYR A 580 -42.71 -11.66 38.59
N LEU A 581 -41.63 -12.52 38.47
CA LEU A 581 -41.73 -13.86 37.92
C LEU A 581 -42.43 -14.83 38.86
N ASP A 582 -43.04 -15.85 38.27
CA ASP A 582 -43.72 -16.94 39.02
C ASP A 582 -42.78 -17.68 39.99
N LYS A 583 -43.13 -17.63 41.28
CA LYS A 583 -42.37 -18.25 42.38
C LYS A 583 -42.81 -19.64 42.73
N THR A 584 -43.89 -20.12 42.14
CA THR A 584 -44.50 -21.42 42.53
C THR A 584 -43.70 -22.63 42.04
N ASN A 585 -43.01 -22.50 40.93
CA ASN A 585 -42.18 -23.55 40.35
C ASN A 585 -40.76 -23.50 40.90
N GLN A 586 -40.36 -24.49 41.74
CA GLN A 586 -39.00 -24.58 42.34
C GLN A 586 -37.89 -24.77 41.31
N HIS A 587 -38.19 -25.23 40.11
CA HIS A 587 -37.27 -25.41 38.99
C HIS A 587 -37.52 -24.38 37.85
N GLY A 588 -38.42 -23.46 38.06
CA GLY A 588 -38.81 -22.44 37.08
C GLY A 588 -37.77 -21.34 36.91
N VAL A 589 -38.07 -20.41 36.01
CA VAL A 589 -37.20 -19.25 35.65
C VAL A 589 -36.81 -18.45 36.87
N HIS A 590 -37.75 -18.18 37.81
CA HIS A 590 -37.47 -17.48 39.05
C HIS A 590 -36.31 -18.12 39.86
N ALA A 591 -36.36 -19.41 40.11
CA ALA A 591 -35.33 -20.09 40.87
C ALA A 591 -33.96 -20.13 40.17
N ARG A 592 -33.98 -20.29 38.83
CA ARG A 592 -32.76 -20.29 38.02
C ARG A 592 -32.12 -18.92 37.87
N LEU A 593 -32.93 -17.85 37.82
CA LEU A 593 -32.46 -16.46 37.70
C LEU A 593 -31.96 -15.87 39.01
N ALA A 594 -32.34 -16.46 40.16
CA ALA A 594 -32.00 -15.94 41.51
C ALA A 594 -30.51 -15.74 41.73
N LYS A 595 -29.65 -16.56 41.14
CA LYS A 595 -28.18 -16.41 41.23
C LYS A 595 -27.63 -15.11 40.60
N TRP A 596 -28.43 -14.47 39.73
CA TRP A 596 -28.08 -13.22 39.05
C TRP A 596 -28.59 -11.96 39.78
N CYS A 597 -29.28 -12.09 40.86
CA CYS A 597 -29.97 -10.99 41.55
C CYS A 597 -29.62 -10.95 43.03
N GLY A 598 -29.68 -9.75 43.63
CA GLY A 598 -29.48 -9.53 45.08
C GLY A 598 -28.11 -9.99 45.54
N ASP A 599 -28.14 -10.96 46.47
CA ASP A 599 -26.91 -11.59 47.02
C ASP A 599 -26.43 -12.81 46.21
N GLY A 600 -26.99 -13.05 45.06
CA GLY A 600 -26.61 -14.16 44.19
C GLY A 600 -25.20 -14.05 43.63
N ALA A 601 -24.54 -15.20 43.40
CA ALA A 601 -23.13 -15.24 42.97
C ALA A 601 -22.82 -14.45 41.70
N LEU A 602 -23.80 -14.21 40.83
CA LEU A 602 -23.64 -13.51 39.56
C LEU A 602 -24.36 -12.14 39.54
N ALA A 603 -24.88 -11.66 40.70
CA ALA A 603 -25.59 -10.39 40.77
C ALA A 603 -24.73 -9.17 40.35
N TRP A 604 -23.41 -9.29 40.49
CA TRP A 604 -22.44 -8.26 40.13
C TRP A 604 -22.46 -7.91 38.64
N VAL A 605 -23.00 -8.80 37.79
CA VAL A 605 -23.00 -8.59 36.31
C VAL A 605 -24.07 -7.57 35.91
N PHE A 606 -25.38 -7.81 36.22
CA PHE A 606 -26.47 -6.99 35.70
C PHE A 606 -27.43 -6.41 36.75
N ASP A 607 -27.35 -6.83 38.01
CA ASP A 607 -28.24 -6.31 39.05
C ASP A 607 -27.69 -5.05 39.72
N ASN A 608 -27.28 -4.10 38.85
CA ASN A 608 -26.73 -2.81 39.29
C ASN A 608 -27.83 -1.75 39.37
N ALA A 609 -27.66 -0.75 40.26
CA ALA A 609 -28.65 0.32 40.48
C ALA A 609 -28.75 1.25 39.26
N GLU A 610 -27.63 1.51 38.62
CA GLU A 610 -27.50 2.39 37.45
C GLU A 610 -26.73 1.71 36.33
N ASP A 611 -27.02 2.10 35.09
CA ASP A 611 -26.27 1.71 33.91
C ASP A 611 -25.13 2.69 33.63
N ASN A 612 -23.92 2.33 33.96
CA ASN A 612 -22.72 3.18 33.80
C ASN A 612 -22.13 3.12 32.37
N LEU A 613 -22.67 2.25 31.50
CA LEU A 613 -22.20 2.15 30.13
C LEU A 613 -22.87 3.21 29.25
N ASP A 614 -22.26 4.39 29.19
CA ASP A 614 -22.70 5.48 28.33
C ASP A 614 -21.73 5.68 27.15
N LEU A 615 -22.08 5.06 26.01
CA LEU A 615 -21.29 5.18 24.78
C LEU A 615 -21.55 6.49 24.00
N SER A 616 -22.37 7.40 24.53
CA SER A 616 -22.54 8.74 23.97
C SER A 616 -21.48 9.74 24.45
N LYS A 617 -20.82 9.45 25.57
CA LYS A 617 -19.79 10.29 26.15
C LYS A 617 -18.39 9.87 25.75
N GLY A 618 -17.94 10.27 24.58
CA GLY A 618 -16.60 9.99 24.12
C GLY A 618 -16.55 9.22 22.80
N ASN A 619 -15.35 9.02 22.32
CA ASN A 619 -15.10 8.34 21.05
C ASN A 619 -14.19 7.12 21.19
N ILE A 620 -13.74 6.75 22.40
CA ILE A 620 -12.88 5.60 22.64
C ILE A 620 -13.37 4.84 23.86
N PHE A 621 -13.66 3.56 23.69
CA PHE A 621 -14.16 2.65 24.71
C PHE A 621 -13.37 1.37 24.71
N GLY A 622 -12.80 1.01 25.86
CA GLY A 622 -12.06 -0.25 26.07
C GLY A 622 -12.80 -1.16 27.03
N PHE A 623 -12.81 -2.44 26.76
CA PHE A 623 -13.39 -3.49 27.59
C PHE A 623 -12.34 -4.56 27.83
N ASP A 624 -11.99 -4.77 29.12
CA ASP A 624 -11.16 -5.91 29.49
C ASP A 624 -11.98 -7.18 29.42
N VAL A 625 -11.59 -8.07 28.53
CA VAL A 625 -12.30 -9.33 28.33
C VAL A 625 -11.64 -10.53 29.03
N THR A 626 -10.54 -10.30 29.73
CA THR A 626 -9.66 -11.35 30.26
C THR A 626 -10.39 -12.35 31.13
N ASP A 627 -11.05 -11.87 32.19
CA ASP A 627 -11.63 -12.76 33.23
C ASP A 627 -12.90 -13.48 32.75
N PHE A 628 -13.80 -12.77 32.03
CA PHE A 628 -15.09 -13.35 31.68
C PHE A 628 -15.03 -14.27 30.45
N LEU A 629 -14.00 -14.16 29.60
CA LEU A 629 -13.85 -15.05 28.44
C LEU A 629 -13.73 -16.53 28.85
N ASP A 630 -13.14 -16.79 29.99
CA ASP A 630 -12.92 -18.16 30.50
C ASP A 630 -14.10 -18.67 31.36
N ASN A 631 -15.13 -17.81 31.59
CA ASN A 631 -16.32 -18.18 32.32
C ASN A 631 -17.55 -18.23 31.36
N PRO A 632 -17.92 -19.43 30.84
CA PRO A 632 -18.99 -19.55 29.84
C PRO A 632 -20.35 -19.02 30.34
N GLU A 633 -20.62 -19.08 31.65
CA GLU A 633 -21.89 -18.69 32.23
C GLU A 633 -22.13 -17.17 32.14
N VAL A 634 -21.12 -16.35 32.34
CA VAL A 634 -21.23 -14.87 32.25
C VAL A 634 -20.83 -14.32 30.90
N ARG A 635 -20.04 -15.07 30.12
CA ARG A 635 -19.53 -14.62 28.82
C ARG A 635 -20.66 -14.23 27.87
N THR A 636 -21.59 -15.15 27.60
CA THR A 636 -22.66 -14.92 26.63
C THR A 636 -23.53 -13.74 27.02
N PRO A 637 -24.07 -13.64 28.26
CA PRO A 637 -24.85 -12.47 28.65
C PRO A 637 -24.12 -11.13 28.56
N ILE A 638 -22.83 -11.05 28.97
CA ILE A 638 -22.02 -9.83 28.87
C ILE A 638 -21.83 -9.45 27.42
N VAL A 639 -21.44 -10.40 26.58
CA VAL A 639 -21.25 -10.20 25.15
C VAL A 639 -22.53 -9.70 24.48
N MET A 640 -23.67 -10.31 24.76
CA MET A 640 -24.98 -9.87 24.24
C MET A 640 -25.24 -8.39 24.58
N TYR A 641 -25.04 -8.01 25.84
CA TYR A 641 -25.27 -6.65 26.28
C TYR A 641 -24.31 -5.64 25.61
N LEU A 642 -23.02 -5.94 25.59
CA LEU A 642 -22.00 -5.07 24.96
C LEU A 642 -22.30 -4.86 23.46
N PHE A 643 -22.62 -5.93 22.73
CA PHE A 643 -22.91 -5.84 21.30
C PHE A 643 -24.24 -5.16 21.02
N GLN A 644 -25.25 -5.30 21.87
CA GLN A 644 -26.49 -4.52 21.77
C GLN A 644 -26.21 -3.01 21.91
N ARG A 645 -25.30 -2.63 22.80
CA ARG A 645 -24.88 -1.24 22.97
C ARG A 645 -24.07 -0.73 21.77
N ILE A 646 -23.14 -1.54 21.26
CA ILE A 646 -22.28 -1.20 20.12
C ILE A 646 -23.10 -1.11 18.82
N ASN A 647 -24.12 -1.95 18.65
CA ASN A 647 -24.99 -1.91 17.48
C ASN A 647 -25.66 -0.53 17.30
N LYS A 648 -25.94 0.19 18.40
CA LYS A 648 -26.45 1.57 18.36
C LYS A 648 -25.41 2.61 17.88
N LEU A 649 -24.11 2.27 17.87
CA LEU A 649 -23.05 3.11 17.31
C LEU A 649 -22.90 2.94 15.79
N MET A 650 -23.55 1.92 15.21
CA MET A 650 -23.54 1.66 13.78
C MET A 650 -24.57 2.52 13.04
N ASP A 651 -24.46 3.82 13.17
CA ASP A 651 -25.38 4.83 12.64
C ASP A 651 -24.84 5.56 11.39
N GLY A 652 -23.73 5.07 10.81
CA GLY A 652 -23.05 5.69 9.67
C GLY A 652 -21.80 6.49 10.04
N ARG A 653 -21.54 6.68 11.36
CA ARG A 653 -20.26 7.25 11.83
C ARG A 653 -19.08 6.36 11.47
N ARG A 654 -17.87 6.92 11.42
CA ARG A 654 -16.64 6.13 11.29
C ARG A 654 -16.47 5.33 12.58
N LEU A 655 -16.55 4.00 12.46
CA LEU A 655 -16.50 3.08 13.60
C LEU A 655 -15.36 2.07 13.39
N GLN A 656 -14.52 1.92 14.39
CA GLN A 656 -13.47 0.89 14.43
C GLN A 656 -13.68 -0.01 15.62
N ILE A 657 -13.79 -1.32 15.38
CA ILE A 657 -13.90 -2.33 16.42
C ILE A 657 -12.64 -3.18 16.39
N PHE A 658 -11.82 -3.06 17.43
CA PHE A 658 -10.61 -3.85 17.62
C PHE A 658 -10.87 -4.98 18.61
N MET A 659 -10.49 -6.19 18.23
CA MET A 659 -10.67 -7.38 19.05
C MET A 659 -9.36 -8.13 19.15
N ASP A 660 -8.73 -8.10 20.33
CA ASP A 660 -7.58 -8.96 20.62
C ASP A 660 -8.04 -10.33 21.07
N GLU A 661 -7.38 -11.40 20.61
CA GLU A 661 -7.76 -12.80 20.91
C GLU A 661 -9.24 -13.13 20.62
N PHE A 662 -9.76 -12.58 19.51
CA PHE A 662 -11.18 -12.66 19.15
C PHE A 662 -11.74 -14.08 19.02
N TRP A 663 -10.89 -15.08 18.75
CA TRP A 663 -11.28 -16.48 18.59
C TRP A 663 -11.97 -17.06 19.85
N LYS A 664 -11.63 -16.57 21.05
CA LYS A 664 -12.30 -16.99 22.29
C LYS A 664 -13.77 -16.52 22.32
N LEU A 665 -14.04 -15.34 21.79
CA LEU A 665 -15.40 -14.82 21.63
C LEU A 665 -16.19 -15.63 20.61
N LEU A 666 -15.56 -16.11 19.55
CA LEU A 666 -16.19 -16.94 18.52
C LEU A 666 -16.60 -18.34 19.00
N LEU A 667 -16.17 -18.77 20.16
CA LEU A 667 -16.69 -19.98 20.81
C LEU A 667 -18.11 -19.80 21.35
N ASP A 668 -18.58 -18.57 21.40
CA ASP A 668 -19.92 -18.23 21.82
C ASP A 668 -20.85 -18.14 20.59
N ASP A 669 -21.94 -18.90 20.57
CA ASP A 669 -22.85 -19.01 19.41
C ASP A 669 -23.54 -17.67 19.12
N TYR A 670 -23.90 -16.91 20.15
CA TYR A 670 -24.50 -15.59 19.96
C TYR A 670 -23.52 -14.61 19.31
N PHE A 671 -22.28 -14.57 19.81
CA PHE A 671 -21.25 -13.73 19.24
C PHE A 671 -20.92 -14.14 17.79
N SER A 672 -20.82 -15.43 17.53
CA SER A 672 -20.54 -15.94 16.18
C SER A 672 -21.62 -15.48 15.17
N SER A 673 -22.90 -15.62 15.54
CA SER A 673 -24.00 -15.18 14.69
C SER A 673 -24.02 -13.67 14.50
N PHE A 674 -23.77 -12.90 15.57
CA PHE A 674 -23.63 -11.44 15.51
C PHE A 674 -22.45 -11.02 14.63
N ALA A 675 -21.27 -11.58 14.84
CA ALA A 675 -20.08 -11.27 14.09
C ALA A 675 -20.25 -11.56 12.59
N GLU A 676 -20.90 -12.67 12.24
CA GLU A 676 -21.20 -13.02 10.86
C GLU A 676 -22.10 -12.00 10.18
N ASP A 677 -23.18 -11.59 10.84
CA ASP A 677 -24.09 -10.55 10.33
C ASP A 677 -23.35 -9.21 10.17
N LYS A 678 -22.58 -8.82 11.17
CA LYS A 678 -21.88 -7.52 11.17
C LYS A 678 -20.72 -7.47 10.19
N LEU A 679 -19.95 -8.54 10.03
CA LEU A 679 -18.92 -8.62 8.99
C LEU A 679 -19.48 -8.30 7.59
N LYS A 680 -20.70 -8.78 7.29
CA LYS A 680 -21.36 -8.53 6.01
C LYS A 680 -21.94 -7.12 5.88
N THR A 681 -22.33 -6.49 6.99
CA THR A 681 -23.11 -5.25 6.99
C THR A 681 -22.33 -4.01 7.41
N ILE A 682 -21.28 -4.14 8.26
CA ILE A 682 -20.54 -3.02 8.87
C ILE A 682 -19.94 -2.07 7.82
N ARG A 683 -19.54 -2.60 6.66
CA ARG A 683 -19.04 -1.82 5.52
C ARG A 683 -20.04 -0.75 5.09
N LYS A 684 -21.35 -1.10 5.01
CA LYS A 684 -22.42 -0.18 4.62
C LYS A 684 -22.62 0.93 5.67
N LEU A 685 -22.31 0.63 6.92
CA LEU A 685 -22.44 1.54 8.07
C LEU A 685 -21.13 2.30 8.38
N ASN A 686 -20.21 2.36 7.42
CA ASN A 686 -18.93 3.11 7.53
C ASN A 686 -18.02 2.62 8.67
N GLY A 687 -18.14 1.34 9.03
CA GLY A 687 -17.33 0.72 10.07
C GLY A 687 -16.34 -0.29 9.54
N ILE A 688 -15.35 -0.63 10.37
CA ILE A 688 -14.36 -1.68 10.13
C ILE A 688 -14.16 -2.51 11.41
N MET A 689 -13.80 -3.77 11.23
CA MET A 689 -13.42 -4.68 12.30
C MET A 689 -11.97 -5.13 12.12
N VAL A 690 -11.21 -5.14 13.20
CA VAL A 690 -9.82 -5.59 13.22
C VAL A 690 -9.69 -6.73 14.22
N PHE A 691 -9.34 -7.90 13.73
CA PHE A 691 -9.28 -9.13 14.51
C PHE A 691 -7.82 -9.52 14.76
N GLY A 692 -7.45 -9.75 16.02
CA GLY A 692 -6.16 -10.28 16.42
C GLY A 692 -6.26 -11.75 16.85
N THR A 693 -5.34 -12.59 16.37
CA THR A 693 -5.18 -13.97 16.84
C THR A 693 -3.72 -14.40 16.90
N GLN A 694 -3.43 -15.37 17.73
CA GLN A 694 -2.08 -15.94 17.82
C GLN A 694 -1.83 -17.04 16.78
N SER A 695 -2.89 -17.65 16.23
CA SER A 695 -2.76 -18.78 15.32
C SER A 695 -3.78 -18.72 14.18
N ALA A 696 -3.32 -18.99 12.97
CA ALA A 696 -4.20 -19.18 11.82
C ALA A 696 -5.22 -20.32 12.04
N LYS A 697 -4.84 -21.35 12.82
CA LYS A 697 -5.70 -22.48 13.17
C LYS A 697 -6.96 -22.04 13.92
N ASP A 698 -6.88 -21.00 14.75
CA ASP A 698 -8.03 -20.51 15.52
C ASP A 698 -9.10 -19.92 14.60
N VAL A 699 -8.70 -19.28 13.51
CA VAL A 699 -9.61 -18.78 12.49
C VAL A 699 -10.40 -19.93 11.85
N HIS A 700 -9.71 -20.99 11.45
CA HIS A 700 -10.34 -22.14 10.75
C HIS A 700 -11.26 -22.98 11.62
N ARG A 701 -11.04 -22.97 12.93
CA ARG A 701 -11.91 -23.67 13.89
C ARG A 701 -13.20 -22.91 14.19
N SER A 702 -13.25 -21.65 13.81
CA SER A 702 -14.43 -20.82 14.02
C SER A 702 -15.60 -21.31 13.16
N PRO A 703 -16.82 -21.30 13.68
CA PRO A 703 -18.03 -21.57 12.90
C PRO A 703 -18.20 -20.60 11.70
N ILE A 704 -17.67 -19.39 11.80
CA ILE A 704 -17.75 -18.33 10.77
C ILE A 704 -16.44 -18.12 10.01
N ALA A 705 -15.55 -19.12 9.98
CA ALA A 705 -14.24 -19.02 9.32
C ALA A 705 -14.35 -18.50 7.88
N HIS A 706 -15.29 -19.03 7.10
CA HIS A 706 -15.52 -18.62 5.71
C HIS A 706 -15.87 -17.14 5.61
N SER A 707 -16.78 -16.65 6.46
CA SER A 707 -17.16 -15.24 6.48
C SER A 707 -16.01 -14.31 6.87
N ILE A 708 -15.14 -14.72 7.81
CA ILE A 708 -13.95 -13.94 8.20
C ILE A 708 -12.99 -13.82 7.03
N ILE A 709 -12.69 -14.95 6.36
CA ILE A 709 -11.76 -14.98 5.23
C ILE A 709 -12.27 -14.12 4.06
N GLU A 710 -13.57 -14.22 3.73
CA GLU A 710 -14.15 -13.44 2.65
C GLU A 710 -14.28 -11.94 2.95
N GLN A 711 -14.57 -11.58 4.20
CA GLN A 711 -14.86 -10.20 4.58
C GLN A 711 -13.67 -9.46 5.17
N CYS A 712 -12.52 -10.11 5.33
CA CYS A 712 -11.26 -9.49 5.74
C CYS A 712 -10.28 -9.44 4.54
N PRO A 713 -10.36 -8.43 3.69
CA PRO A 713 -9.49 -8.30 2.51
C PRO A 713 -8.02 -8.09 2.89
N THR A 714 -7.78 -7.58 4.09
CA THR A 714 -6.42 -7.34 4.60
C THR A 714 -6.07 -8.39 5.64
N ILE A 715 -4.98 -9.12 5.41
CA ILE A 715 -4.38 -10.05 6.37
C ILE A 715 -2.97 -9.57 6.67
N ILE A 716 -2.67 -9.37 7.95
CA ILE A 716 -1.33 -9.03 8.42
C ILE A 716 -0.77 -10.24 9.15
N ALA A 717 0.26 -10.84 8.58
CA ALA A 717 0.89 -12.04 9.12
C ALA A 717 2.30 -11.72 9.64
N PHE A 718 2.50 -11.99 10.93
CA PHE A 718 3.79 -11.85 11.58
C PHE A 718 4.65 -13.09 11.39
N PRO A 719 6.00 -12.97 11.48
CA PRO A 719 6.92 -14.10 11.40
C PRO A 719 6.51 -15.24 12.34
N ASN A 720 6.45 -16.45 11.82
CA ASN A 720 6.04 -17.62 12.57
C ASN A 720 6.72 -18.91 12.07
N GLN A 721 7.83 -19.27 12.68
CA GLN A 721 8.57 -20.50 12.35
C GLN A 721 7.75 -21.79 12.53
N LYS A 722 6.65 -21.74 13.31
CA LYS A 722 5.73 -22.85 13.55
C LYS A 722 4.51 -22.83 12.61
N ALA A 723 4.51 -21.92 11.61
CA ALA A 723 3.43 -21.87 10.64
C ALA A 723 3.27 -23.21 9.91
N ARG A 724 2.02 -23.62 9.72
CA ARG A 724 1.69 -24.84 8.97
C ARG A 724 1.23 -24.47 7.56
N HIS A 725 1.71 -25.22 6.58
CA HIS A 725 1.36 -25.03 5.18
C HIS A 725 -0.16 -25.06 4.94
N GLU A 726 -0.83 -26.09 5.47
CA GLU A 726 -2.28 -26.25 5.37
C GLU A 726 -3.05 -25.00 5.84
N ASP A 727 -2.64 -24.39 6.96
CA ASP A 727 -3.35 -23.26 7.54
C ASP A 727 -3.20 -21.96 6.73
N PHE A 728 -2.03 -21.74 6.12
CA PHE A 728 -1.76 -20.51 5.36
C PHE A 728 -2.05 -20.66 3.87
N VAL A 729 -1.53 -21.69 3.21
CA VAL A 729 -1.65 -21.84 1.75
C VAL A 729 -3.04 -22.35 1.38
N GLU A 730 -3.48 -23.48 1.96
CA GLU A 730 -4.73 -24.11 1.54
C GLU A 730 -5.97 -23.35 2.05
N LYS A 731 -5.91 -22.80 3.28
CA LYS A 731 -7.09 -22.22 3.91
C LYS A 731 -7.14 -20.69 3.85
N LEU A 732 -5.99 -19.99 3.96
CA LEU A 732 -5.93 -18.53 3.89
C LEU A 732 -5.49 -18.01 2.51
N SER A 733 -5.30 -18.90 1.52
CA SER A 733 -4.92 -18.55 0.15
C SER A 733 -3.64 -17.71 0.04
N PHE A 734 -2.66 -18.01 0.89
CA PHE A 734 -1.32 -17.48 0.73
C PHE A 734 -0.60 -18.22 -0.40
N SER A 735 0.29 -17.55 -1.13
CA SER A 735 1.17 -18.21 -2.08
C SER A 735 2.26 -19.00 -1.35
N GLU A 736 2.92 -19.92 -2.05
CA GLU A 736 4.06 -20.67 -1.49
C GLU A 736 5.16 -19.72 -1.04
N ARG A 737 5.42 -18.69 -1.83
CA ARG A 737 6.40 -17.66 -1.53
C ARG A 737 6.04 -16.83 -0.29
N GLU A 738 4.79 -16.40 -0.17
CA GLU A 738 4.29 -15.70 1.02
C GLU A 738 4.43 -16.56 2.29
N TYR A 739 4.15 -17.86 2.19
CA TYR A 739 4.31 -18.79 3.29
C TYR A 739 5.79 -18.95 3.70
N GLN A 740 6.70 -19.08 2.72
CA GLN A 740 8.15 -19.15 2.99
C GLN A 740 8.67 -17.89 3.67
N LEU A 741 8.22 -16.71 3.23
CA LEU A 741 8.56 -15.43 3.86
C LEU A 741 8.18 -15.46 5.36
N ILE A 742 6.95 -15.85 5.69
CA ILE A 742 6.45 -15.87 7.08
C ILE A 742 7.19 -16.89 7.93
N LYS A 743 7.47 -18.07 7.38
CA LYS A 743 8.02 -19.21 8.14
C LYS A 743 9.53 -19.16 8.29
N GLU A 744 10.26 -18.77 7.25
CA GLU A 744 11.69 -18.99 7.13
C GLU A 744 12.51 -17.71 7.05
N GLU A 745 12.06 -16.70 6.28
CA GLU A 745 12.90 -15.54 5.95
C GLU A 745 12.70 -14.37 6.92
N LEU A 746 11.45 -14.12 7.33
CA LEU A 746 11.18 -13.05 8.27
C LEU A 746 11.56 -13.49 9.69
N MET A 747 12.55 -12.82 10.26
CA MET A 747 13.00 -13.10 11.63
C MET A 747 11.99 -12.57 12.65
N PRO A 748 11.69 -13.31 13.74
CA PRO A 748 10.70 -12.90 14.76
C PRO A 748 10.94 -11.51 15.35
N ASN A 749 12.20 -11.06 15.46
CA ASN A 749 12.56 -9.78 16.06
C ASN A 749 12.88 -8.68 15.02
N SER A 750 12.61 -8.94 13.74
CA SER A 750 12.92 -7.99 12.65
C SER A 750 11.98 -6.80 12.56
N ARG A 751 10.91 -6.76 13.34
CA ARG A 751 9.82 -5.75 13.27
C ARG A 751 9.11 -5.74 11.92
N ARG A 752 9.35 -6.77 11.09
CA ARG A 752 8.77 -6.96 9.76
C ARG A 752 7.60 -7.92 9.84
N PHE A 753 6.63 -7.70 8.98
CA PHE A 753 5.44 -8.54 8.82
C PHE A 753 4.95 -8.45 7.38
N LEU A 754 4.22 -9.47 6.95
CA LEU A 754 3.61 -9.48 5.63
C LEU A 754 2.20 -8.88 5.71
N ILE A 755 1.92 -7.90 4.87
CA ILE A 755 0.58 -7.37 4.64
C ILE A 755 0.11 -7.94 3.30
N LYS A 756 -0.96 -8.72 3.33
CA LYS A 756 -1.67 -9.21 2.15
C LYS A 756 -2.99 -8.46 2.03
N GLN A 757 -3.22 -7.82 0.89
CA GLN A 757 -4.47 -7.12 0.59
C GLN A 757 -4.98 -7.55 -0.78
N GLY A 758 -5.99 -8.40 -0.79
CA GLY A 758 -6.45 -9.09 -2.00
C GLY A 758 -5.35 -9.97 -2.60
N VAL A 759 -4.96 -9.67 -3.84
CA VAL A 759 -3.89 -10.38 -4.56
C VAL A 759 -2.50 -9.73 -4.40
N LYS A 760 -2.42 -8.58 -3.73
CA LYS A 760 -1.17 -7.85 -3.51
C LYS A 760 -0.65 -8.15 -2.11
N SER A 761 0.64 -8.36 -1.98
CA SER A 761 1.29 -8.48 -0.69
C SER A 761 2.61 -7.71 -0.64
N VAL A 762 2.99 -7.31 0.55
CA VAL A 762 4.20 -6.52 0.79
C VAL A 762 4.78 -6.87 2.16
N VAL A 763 6.09 -6.98 2.23
CA VAL A 763 6.81 -7.03 3.51
C VAL A 763 6.97 -5.60 4.01
N ALA A 764 6.34 -5.31 5.15
CA ALA A 764 6.37 -4.00 5.78
C ALA A 764 7.09 -4.06 7.13
N GLU A 765 7.69 -2.96 7.53
CA GLU A 765 8.41 -2.78 8.79
C GLU A 765 7.82 -1.61 9.56
N LEU A 766 7.54 -1.82 10.85
CA LEU A 766 7.20 -0.76 11.79
C LEU A 766 8.41 -0.49 12.70
N ASP A 767 9.20 0.52 12.36
CA ASP A 767 10.35 0.92 13.18
C ASP A 767 9.95 1.98 14.21
N LEU A 768 9.87 1.56 15.47
CA LEU A 768 9.63 2.40 16.63
C LEU A 768 10.88 2.46 17.54
N SER A 769 12.08 2.45 16.96
CA SER A 769 13.33 2.62 17.70
C SER A 769 13.38 4.00 18.36
N GLY A 770 13.61 4.06 19.66
CA GLY A 770 13.61 5.29 20.44
C GLY A 770 12.23 5.83 20.82
N PHE A 771 11.19 4.98 20.73
CA PHE A 771 9.82 5.28 21.15
C PHE A 771 9.44 4.57 22.47
N ASP A 772 10.39 4.41 23.39
CA ASP A 772 10.19 3.63 24.62
C ASP A 772 9.04 4.15 25.50
N ASP A 773 8.84 5.46 25.53
CA ASP A 773 7.76 6.09 26.29
C ASP A 773 6.40 5.86 25.59
N GLU A 774 6.35 6.01 24.28
CA GLU A 774 5.13 5.77 23.49
C GLU A 774 4.77 4.27 23.45
N LEU A 775 5.76 3.38 23.32
CA LEU A 775 5.56 1.93 23.38
C LEU A 775 4.90 1.49 24.69
N ALA A 776 5.29 2.10 25.82
CA ALA A 776 4.69 1.80 27.12
C ALA A 776 3.20 2.19 27.20
N ILE A 777 2.75 3.10 26.33
CA ILE A 777 1.35 3.53 26.24
C ILE A 777 0.56 2.64 25.28
N ILE A 778 1.08 2.37 24.07
CA ILE A 778 0.35 1.61 23.04
C ILE A 778 0.42 0.08 23.24
N SER A 779 1.24 -0.40 24.15
CA SER A 779 1.35 -1.82 24.50
C SER A 779 1.69 -1.97 25.97
N GLY A 780 0.67 -1.79 26.81
CA GLY A 780 0.79 -1.86 28.25
C GLY A 780 1.15 -3.28 28.73
N THR A 781 1.98 -3.33 29.77
CA THR A 781 2.19 -4.56 30.55
C THR A 781 1.43 -4.46 31.87
N PRO A 782 1.13 -5.57 32.57
CA PRO A 782 0.50 -5.49 33.89
C PRO A 782 1.24 -4.58 34.87
N ALA A 783 2.59 -4.56 34.82
CA ALA A 783 3.41 -3.67 35.64
C ALA A 783 3.19 -2.19 35.25
N ASN A 784 3.14 -1.88 33.95
CA ASN A 784 2.88 -0.52 33.48
C ASN A 784 1.45 -0.05 33.84
N VAL A 785 0.47 -0.94 33.75
CA VAL A 785 -0.92 -0.63 34.15
C VAL A 785 -1.00 -0.31 35.66
N ALA A 786 -0.29 -1.05 36.51
CA ALA A 786 -0.19 -0.74 37.94
C ALA A 786 0.42 0.65 38.18
N LEU A 787 1.56 0.94 37.52
CA LEU A 787 2.21 2.27 37.62
C LEU A 787 1.32 3.43 37.12
N MET A 788 0.53 3.20 36.08
CA MET A 788 -0.47 4.16 35.59
C MET A 788 -1.57 4.39 36.65
N THR A 789 -2.10 3.31 37.23
CA THR A 789 -3.13 3.38 38.28
C THR A 789 -2.64 4.18 39.49
N ASP A 790 -1.39 3.93 39.91
CA ASP A 790 -0.75 4.71 40.97
C ASP A 790 -0.57 6.18 40.61
N ALA A 791 -0.19 6.46 39.37
CA ALA A 791 -0.05 7.84 38.90
C ALA A 791 -1.41 8.58 38.87
N ILE A 792 -2.47 7.92 38.39
CA ILE A 792 -3.84 8.45 38.36
C ILE A 792 -4.34 8.71 39.80
N THR A 793 -4.05 7.80 40.72
CA THR A 793 -4.42 7.96 42.14
C THR A 793 -3.73 9.19 42.77
N GLU A 794 -2.49 9.49 42.34
CA GLU A 794 -1.69 10.59 42.88
C GLU A 794 -2.12 11.97 42.34
N VAL A 795 -2.39 12.09 41.02
CA VAL A 795 -2.58 13.39 40.36
C VAL A 795 -3.92 13.55 39.63
N GLY A 796 -4.79 12.54 39.69
CA GLY A 796 -6.09 12.52 39.01
C GLY A 796 -6.03 11.92 37.61
N ASP A 797 -7.21 11.72 36.99
CA ASP A 797 -7.38 10.99 35.69
C ASP A 797 -7.15 11.85 34.44
N ASP A 798 -6.59 13.06 34.62
CA ASP A 798 -6.22 13.90 33.48
C ASP A 798 -4.90 13.45 32.85
N PRO A 799 -4.90 13.01 31.58
CA PRO A 799 -3.70 12.51 30.88
C PRO A 799 -2.53 13.48 30.91
N ASP A 800 -2.79 14.77 30.82
CA ASP A 800 -1.73 15.78 30.82
C ASP A 800 -0.96 15.82 32.16
N LYS A 801 -1.58 15.33 33.24
CA LYS A 801 -0.98 15.25 34.59
C LYS A 801 -0.38 13.88 34.87
N TRP A 802 -1.11 12.79 34.61
CA TRP A 802 -0.65 11.48 35.02
C TRP A 802 0.41 10.86 34.07
N ILE A 803 0.42 11.17 32.77
CA ILE A 803 1.42 10.61 31.82
C ILE A 803 2.85 10.99 32.24
N PRO A 804 3.17 12.25 32.56
CA PRO A 804 4.53 12.59 33.04
C PRO A 804 4.90 11.87 34.33
N VAL A 805 3.97 11.68 35.26
CA VAL A 805 4.20 10.97 36.54
C VAL A 805 4.41 9.47 36.26
N PHE A 806 3.61 8.88 35.39
CA PHE A 806 3.73 7.50 34.94
C PHE A 806 5.13 7.23 34.33
N HIS A 807 5.58 8.05 33.39
CA HIS A 807 6.92 7.88 32.80
C HIS A 807 8.05 8.07 33.82
N LYS A 808 7.88 9.01 34.76
CA LYS A 808 8.85 9.18 35.84
C LYS A 808 8.91 7.93 36.71
N LYS A 809 7.79 7.39 37.18
CA LYS A 809 7.72 6.14 37.98
C LYS A 809 8.36 4.97 37.21
N ARG A 810 8.05 4.82 35.91
CA ARG A 810 8.59 3.76 35.06
C ARG A 810 10.10 3.78 34.92
N ARG A 811 10.73 4.97 34.91
CA ARG A 811 12.20 5.10 34.84
C ARG A 811 12.91 4.75 36.15
N PHE A 812 12.18 4.71 37.25
CA PHE A 812 12.73 4.36 38.58
C PHE A 812 12.29 2.98 39.07
N ALA A 813 11.38 2.29 38.37
CA ALA A 813 10.99 0.92 38.62
C ALA A 813 11.85 -0.07 37.82
#